data_35dca9e5a32693f6fb0288822214a776
#
_entry.id   35dca9e5a32693f6fb0288822214a776
#
_cell.length_a   1.000
_cell.length_b   1.000
_cell.length_c   1.000
_cell.angle_alpha   90.00
_cell.angle_beta   90.00
_cell.angle_gamma   90.00
#
_symmetry.space_group_name_H-M   'P 1'
#
loop_
_entity.id
_entity.type
_entity.pdbx_description
1 polymer ?
#
loop_
_entity_poly.entity_id
_entity_poly.type
_entity_poly.pdbx_seq_one_letter_code
_entity_poly.pdbx_strand_id
1 'polypeptide(L)'
;ELGEVRYLLSPQDLAAVDLIPDLVKAGVKSFKIEGRLKSPEYVTAVTRVYRKALDAAIAQAESPVTAEDRYALEMTFSRGLSNGWLGGTNHPYLTHGRFGKKRGPLLGEIADCGPGWIKLTNLTGVPIAPGDGVVFDAGENRDLEQGARIWKIENDRIIFHKTFSGINFDRIQPGHTIYKTSDPKLDSELRRFWQNTRPAEKKTPLHLTVTGKPGELLTVAAVYDRRSERDEHEPVAAVYDRRSERDEHEPVAAVYDRRSERDAIEMPEHEASRLSLASTVIDRRYNAAQCQPQPAATVTSEIPLQAAAKRPLDTETLAAQLGRLGESSYELASLDNQLEGACHFPLSALNQLRRDLVANLENGALASAGQSPAIITTTFRDLLPPLPSKFNVERSTFDVPQLSVLCRNFDQLHAAIESGVQTIYCDFEDPRRYKDAVADFKSTISNPQSTISLATPRILKPGEIGYLKLIENAAPDGLLLRNLAALEYYKDRSDIKKIGDFSLNAANPITARLLMENAGLDYLTVSYDLNIGQVMDLLREAPPEWFELTLHQHMPMFHMEHCVFCVFLSEGTTYKDCGRPCEKHVVHLRDRVGQLHRLQADVGCRNTLFNGKAQTGARYFESLRSIGLRNFRVELLDEDATTAATTIRSYQDLLSGESDAFGLLNRVQALEKLGVTEGTLLEK
;
A
#
# COMPACT_ATOMS: atom_id res chain seq x y z
N GLU A 1 -26.07 -16.21 -12.02
CA GLU A 1 -24.89 -15.88 -12.86
C GLU A 1 -25.05 -14.48 -13.45
N LEU A 2 -23.96 -13.70 -13.49
CA LEU A 2 -23.97 -12.29 -13.94
C LEU A 2 -23.65 -12.17 -15.45
N GLY A 3 -23.82 -13.23 -16.23
CA GLY A 3 -23.62 -13.21 -17.68
C GLY A 3 -22.19 -12.87 -18.08
N GLU A 4 -22.00 -11.75 -18.78
CA GLU A 4 -20.70 -11.33 -19.33
C GLU A 4 -19.76 -10.66 -18.32
N VAL A 5 -20.24 -10.31 -17.14
CA VAL A 5 -19.46 -9.67 -16.10
C VAL A 5 -18.60 -10.72 -15.42
N ARG A 6 -17.29 -10.74 -15.71
CA ARG A 6 -16.37 -11.81 -15.28
C ARG A 6 -15.26 -11.36 -14.34
N TYR A 7 -14.90 -10.07 -14.34
CA TYR A 7 -13.74 -9.56 -13.61
C TYR A 7 -14.16 -8.76 -12.39
N LEU A 8 -14.97 -9.35 -11.53
CA LEU A 8 -15.64 -8.71 -10.40
C LEU A 8 -14.68 -8.09 -9.38
N LEU A 9 -13.43 -8.57 -9.34
CA LEU A 9 -12.38 -8.13 -8.42
C LEU A 9 -11.31 -7.26 -9.09
N SER A 10 -11.49 -6.86 -10.35
CA SER A 10 -10.50 -6.07 -11.07
C SER A 10 -10.90 -4.59 -11.09
N PRO A 11 -10.38 -3.77 -10.17
CA PRO A 11 -10.65 -2.34 -10.19
C PRO A 11 -10.01 -1.70 -11.41
N GLN A 12 -10.55 -0.55 -11.82
CA GLN A 12 -9.90 0.34 -12.75
C GLN A 12 -8.57 0.84 -12.18
N ASP A 13 -7.67 1.27 -13.05
CA ASP A 13 -6.38 1.79 -12.61
C ASP A 13 -6.53 3.17 -11.98
N LEU A 14 -5.85 3.40 -10.84
CA LEU A 14 -5.87 4.68 -10.15
C LEU A 14 -5.17 5.75 -10.99
N ALA A 15 -5.88 6.79 -11.35
CA ALA A 15 -5.37 7.96 -12.06
C ALA A 15 -5.76 9.24 -11.29
N ALA A 16 -4.79 9.77 -10.53
CA ALA A 16 -4.99 10.94 -9.67
C ALA A 16 -4.39 12.22 -10.28
N VAL A 17 -4.10 12.26 -11.57
CA VAL A 17 -3.39 13.38 -12.21
C VAL A 17 -4.11 14.71 -12.05
N ASP A 18 -5.45 14.70 -12.09
CA ASP A 18 -6.28 15.89 -11.91
C ASP A 18 -6.38 16.35 -10.45
N LEU A 19 -6.06 15.46 -9.51
CA LEU A 19 -6.10 15.73 -8.08
C LEU A 19 -4.74 16.14 -7.51
N ILE A 20 -3.69 16.21 -8.33
CA ILE A 20 -2.34 16.59 -7.87
C ILE A 20 -2.33 17.95 -7.15
N PRO A 21 -3.00 19.02 -7.65
CA PRO A 21 -3.03 20.29 -6.94
C PRO A 21 -3.65 20.17 -5.53
N ASP A 22 -4.75 19.43 -5.40
CA ASP A 22 -5.42 19.24 -4.11
C ASP A 22 -4.58 18.39 -3.15
N LEU A 23 -3.91 17.37 -3.65
CA LEU A 23 -3.02 16.52 -2.86
C LEU A 23 -1.78 17.29 -2.36
N VAL A 24 -1.20 18.16 -3.19
CA VAL A 24 -0.11 19.07 -2.80
C VAL A 24 -0.59 20.05 -1.72
N LYS A 25 -1.76 20.67 -1.92
CA LYS A 25 -2.37 21.58 -0.94
C LYS A 25 -2.69 20.86 0.38
N ALA A 26 -3.09 19.60 0.33
CA ALA A 26 -3.31 18.75 1.52
C ALA A 26 -2.01 18.35 2.25
N GLY A 27 -0.84 18.72 1.71
CA GLY A 27 0.46 18.46 2.34
C GLY A 27 1.10 17.13 2.00
N VAL A 28 0.66 16.44 0.95
CA VAL A 28 1.31 15.21 0.47
C VAL A 28 2.71 15.52 -0.01
N LYS A 29 3.72 14.89 0.59
CA LYS A 29 5.14 15.15 0.33
C LYS A 29 5.77 14.20 -0.68
N SER A 30 5.19 13.03 -0.91
CA SER A 30 5.74 12.03 -1.80
C SER A 30 4.64 11.27 -2.52
N PHE A 31 4.83 11.02 -3.80
CA PHE A 31 3.92 10.25 -4.66
C PHE A 31 4.62 9.00 -5.16
N LYS A 32 3.96 7.85 -5.00
CA LYS A 32 4.47 6.58 -5.51
C LYS A 32 3.75 6.21 -6.81
N ILE A 33 4.52 5.98 -7.87
CA ILE A 33 4.03 5.41 -9.13
C ILE A 33 4.31 3.91 -9.11
N GLU A 34 3.27 3.10 -9.27
CA GLU A 34 3.42 1.65 -9.32
C GLU A 34 3.70 1.21 -10.75
N GLY A 35 4.92 0.71 -10.97
CA GLY A 35 5.40 0.26 -12.28
C GLY A 35 5.70 -1.23 -12.36
N ARG A 36 5.37 -2.03 -11.33
CA ARG A 36 5.66 -3.47 -11.32
C ARG A 36 5.04 -4.17 -12.52
N LEU A 37 5.84 -4.93 -13.25
CA LEU A 37 5.45 -5.66 -14.47
C LEU A 37 4.89 -4.75 -15.59
N LYS A 38 5.27 -3.47 -15.60
CA LYS A 38 4.91 -2.52 -16.65
C LYS A 38 6.08 -2.29 -17.60
N SER A 39 5.75 -1.86 -18.82
CA SER A 39 6.78 -1.54 -19.83
C SER A 39 7.48 -0.21 -19.51
N PRO A 40 8.71 0.01 -20.05
CA PRO A 40 9.38 1.31 -19.93
C PRO A 40 8.57 2.47 -20.52
N GLU A 41 7.79 2.22 -21.59
CA GLU A 41 6.89 3.21 -22.19
C GLU A 41 5.84 3.69 -21.19
N TYR A 42 5.24 2.75 -20.44
CA TYR A 42 4.29 3.10 -19.37
C TYR A 42 4.96 3.95 -18.29
N VAL A 43 6.11 3.51 -17.77
CA VAL A 43 6.83 4.26 -16.72
C VAL A 43 7.16 5.66 -17.19
N THR A 44 7.64 5.81 -18.44
CA THR A 44 7.96 7.10 -19.03
C THR A 44 6.74 8.00 -19.17
N ALA A 45 5.66 7.49 -19.75
CA ALA A 45 4.43 8.28 -19.95
C ALA A 45 3.87 8.77 -18.62
N VAL A 46 3.72 7.87 -17.66
CA VAL A 46 3.16 8.21 -16.34
C VAL A 46 4.05 9.20 -15.59
N THR A 47 5.36 8.92 -15.50
CA THR A 47 6.30 9.80 -14.78
C THR A 47 6.34 11.19 -15.41
N ARG A 48 6.37 11.29 -16.74
CA ARG A 48 6.38 12.58 -17.44
C ARG A 48 5.13 13.40 -17.15
N VAL A 49 3.95 12.79 -17.25
CA VAL A 49 2.69 13.51 -17.07
C VAL A 49 2.50 13.93 -15.60
N TYR A 50 2.79 13.05 -14.65
CA TYR A 50 2.69 13.38 -13.23
C TYR A 50 3.74 14.39 -12.79
N ARG A 51 4.97 14.34 -13.33
CA ARG A 51 6.00 15.35 -13.05
C ARG A 51 5.55 16.73 -13.53
N LYS A 52 5.03 16.81 -14.77
CA LYS A 52 4.48 18.03 -15.35
C LYS A 52 3.33 18.62 -14.52
N ALA A 53 2.39 17.77 -14.06
CA ALA A 53 1.29 18.20 -13.20
C ALA A 53 1.77 18.68 -11.83
N LEU A 54 2.76 17.98 -11.24
CA LEU A 54 3.31 18.32 -9.93
C LEU A 54 4.12 19.63 -9.97
N ASP A 55 4.93 19.85 -10.99
CA ASP A 55 5.69 21.08 -11.17
C ASP A 55 4.77 22.29 -11.27
N ALA A 56 3.67 22.18 -12.04
CA ALA A 56 2.67 23.23 -12.13
C ALA A 56 1.95 23.48 -10.79
N ALA A 57 1.60 22.41 -10.06
CA ALA A 57 0.93 22.54 -8.77
C ALA A 57 1.85 23.21 -7.72
N ILE A 58 3.13 22.89 -7.69
CA ILE A 58 4.12 23.53 -6.81
C ILE A 58 4.27 25.02 -7.18
N ALA A 59 4.32 25.32 -8.48
CA ALA A 59 4.38 26.70 -8.97
C ALA A 59 3.05 27.47 -8.86
N GLN A 60 2.00 26.85 -8.33
CA GLN A 60 0.64 27.38 -8.26
C GLN A 60 0.12 27.85 -9.64
N ALA A 61 0.56 27.19 -10.71
CA ALA A 61 0.16 27.43 -12.08
C ALA A 61 -1.00 26.50 -12.49
N GLU A 62 -1.69 26.88 -13.57
CA GLU A 62 -2.71 26.04 -14.17
C GLU A 62 -2.10 24.72 -14.67
N SER A 63 -2.86 23.62 -14.56
CA SER A 63 -2.37 22.29 -14.94
C SER A 63 -2.08 22.24 -16.45
N PRO A 64 -0.85 21.92 -16.86
CA PRO A 64 -0.46 21.85 -18.27
C PRO A 64 -0.76 20.47 -18.90
N VAL A 65 -1.55 19.62 -18.26
CA VAL A 65 -1.88 18.27 -18.73
C VAL A 65 -2.83 18.36 -19.92
N THR A 66 -2.38 17.91 -21.07
CA THR A 66 -3.12 18.00 -22.35
C THR A 66 -3.94 16.73 -22.62
N ALA A 67 -4.76 16.75 -23.69
CA ALA A 67 -5.48 15.59 -24.19
C ALA A 67 -4.52 14.50 -24.66
N GLU A 68 -3.37 14.85 -25.25
CA GLU A 68 -2.33 13.93 -25.69
C GLU A 68 -1.65 13.27 -24.47
N ASP A 69 -1.45 14.00 -23.38
CA ASP A 69 -0.90 13.44 -22.15
C ASP A 69 -1.88 12.39 -21.56
N ARG A 70 -3.17 12.68 -21.54
CA ARG A 70 -4.21 11.73 -21.08
C ARG A 70 -4.28 10.50 -21.99
N TYR A 71 -4.24 10.71 -23.29
CA TYR A 71 -4.17 9.63 -24.25
C TYR A 71 -2.94 8.74 -24.02
N ALA A 72 -1.76 9.32 -23.75
CA ALA A 72 -0.56 8.55 -23.45
C ALA A 72 -0.69 7.71 -22.17
N LEU A 73 -1.33 8.23 -21.12
CA LEU A 73 -1.62 7.46 -19.90
C LEU A 73 -2.51 6.25 -20.20
N GLU A 74 -3.61 6.46 -20.89
CA GLU A 74 -4.59 5.41 -21.21
C GLU A 74 -3.99 4.38 -22.18
N MET A 75 -3.29 4.84 -23.22
CA MET A 75 -2.72 4.00 -24.27
C MET A 75 -1.60 3.09 -23.76
N THR A 76 -0.72 3.59 -22.88
CA THR A 76 0.40 2.80 -22.36
C THR A 76 -0.05 1.67 -21.45
N PHE A 77 -1.03 1.92 -20.57
CA PHE A 77 -1.71 0.87 -19.81
C PHE A 77 -3.00 1.39 -19.17
N SER A 78 -4.14 0.80 -19.50
CA SER A 78 -5.40 1.06 -18.81
C SER A 78 -6.36 -0.12 -18.89
N ARG A 79 -7.03 -0.40 -17.76
CA ARG A 79 -8.24 -1.24 -17.64
C ARG A 79 -9.49 -0.37 -17.44
N GLY A 80 -9.40 0.89 -17.71
CA GLY A 80 -10.21 2.02 -17.30
C GLY A 80 -9.45 2.82 -16.24
N LEU A 81 -9.64 4.14 -16.24
CA LEU A 81 -9.02 5.07 -15.29
C LEU A 81 -10.06 5.60 -14.31
N SER A 82 -9.74 5.61 -13.03
CA SER A 82 -10.60 6.14 -11.98
C SER A 82 -9.78 6.86 -10.91
N ASN A 83 -10.43 7.77 -10.17
CA ASN A 83 -9.81 8.42 -9.01
C ASN A 83 -9.77 7.52 -7.77
N GLY A 84 -10.15 6.25 -7.88
CA GLY A 84 -10.32 5.36 -6.74
C GLY A 84 -11.28 5.96 -5.71
N TRP A 85 -10.85 6.00 -4.46
CA TRP A 85 -11.61 6.59 -3.35
C TRP A 85 -11.29 8.05 -3.06
N LEU A 86 -10.38 8.69 -3.81
CA LEU A 86 -9.97 10.08 -3.56
C LEU A 86 -11.11 11.09 -3.72
N GLY A 87 -12.10 10.78 -4.56
CA GLY A 87 -13.32 11.58 -4.73
C GLY A 87 -14.50 11.13 -3.86
N GLY A 88 -14.30 10.21 -2.91
CA GLY A 88 -15.36 9.59 -2.10
C GLY A 88 -15.68 8.17 -2.53
N THR A 89 -16.53 7.48 -1.74
CA THR A 89 -16.88 6.08 -1.99
C THR A 89 -17.97 5.97 -3.05
N ASN A 90 -17.64 5.28 -4.15
CA ASN A 90 -18.58 4.88 -5.19
C ASN A 90 -18.14 3.52 -5.73
N HIS A 91 -18.75 2.44 -5.24
CA HIS A 91 -18.36 1.08 -5.58
C HIS A 91 -18.53 0.75 -7.07
N PRO A 92 -19.66 1.05 -7.75
CA PRO A 92 -19.82 0.80 -9.19
C PRO A 92 -18.79 1.53 -10.06
N TYR A 93 -18.39 2.75 -9.68
CA TYR A 93 -17.38 3.51 -10.41
C TYR A 93 -15.99 2.88 -10.36
N LEU A 94 -15.66 2.17 -9.28
CA LEU A 94 -14.34 1.56 -9.12
C LEU A 94 -14.15 0.34 -10.03
N THR A 95 -15.18 -0.48 -10.23
CA THR A 95 -15.07 -1.76 -10.93
C THR A 95 -16.24 -1.96 -11.89
N HIS A 96 -15.95 -1.99 -13.17
CA HIS A 96 -16.99 -2.27 -14.20
C HIS A 96 -17.16 -3.78 -14.48
N GLY A 97 -16.25 -4.64 -13.99
CA GLY A 97 -16.32 -6.09 -14.14
C GLY A 97 -16.06 -6.64 -15.56
N ARG A 98 -15.90 -5.78 -16.56
CA ARG A 98 -15.77 -6.17 -17.97
C ARG A 98 -14.35 -6.58 -18.37
N PHE A 99 -13.32 -5.87 -17.87
CA PHE A 99 -11.93 -6.04 -18.31
C PHE A 99 -11.00 -6.37 -17.14
N GLY A 100 -10.24 -7.46 -17.28
CA GLY A 100 -9.18 -7.84 -16.34
C GLY A 100 -7.77 -7.57 -16.88
N LYS A 101 -7.63 -7.19 -18.16
CA LYS A 101 -6.36 -6.90 -18.83
C LYS A 101 -6.40 -5.51 -19.47
N LYS A 102 -5.23 -5.00 -19.87
CA LYS A 102 -5.13 -3.79 -20.69
C LYS A 102 -6.08 -3.88 -21.89
N ARG A 103 -6.88 -2.83 -22.08
CA ARG A 103 -7.80 -2.71 -23.22
C ARG A 103 -7.36 -1.60 -24.18
N GLY A 104 -6.90 -0.48 -23.62
CA GLY A 104 -6.63 0.76 -24.33
C GLY A 104 -7.89 1.56 -24.63
N PRO A 105 -7.77 2.73 -25.29
CA PRO A 105 -8.88 3.62 -25.56
C PRO A 105 -9.88 3.05 -26.57
N LEU A 106 -11.16 3.33 -26.33
CA LEU A 106 -12.26 3.05 -27.26
C LEU A 106 -12.10 3.92 -28.50
N LEU A 107 -12.19 3.32 -29.69
CA LEU A 107 -12.18 4.04 -30.97
C LEU A 107 -13.58 4.44 -31.43
N GLY A 108 -14.55 3.58 -31.21
CA GLY A 108 -15.93 3.74 -31.62
C GLY A 108 -16.64 2.40 -31.84
N GLU A 109 -17.75 2.47 -32.57
CA GLU A 109 -18.53 1.29 -32.94
C GLU A 109 -18.41 1.02 -34.45
N ILE A 110 -18.55 -0.25 -34.85
CA ILE A 110 -18.56 -0.63 -36.25
C ILE A 110 -19.89 -0.25 -36.87
N ALA A 111 -19.88 0.67 -37.81
CA ALA A 111 -21.05 1.07 -38.58
C ALA A 111 -21.33 0.11 -39.76
N ASP A 112 -20.26 -0.32 -40.42
CA ASP A 112 -20.31 -1.20 -41.59
C ASP A 112 -19.01 -2.00 -41.70
N CYS A 113 -19.04 -3.19 -42.27
CA CYS A 113 -17.90 -4.06 -42.41
C CYS A 113 -18.00 -4.94 -43.65
N GLY A 114 -16.85 -5.38 -44.12
CA GLY A 114 -16.73 -6.32 -45.26
C GLY A 114 -15.39 -7.05 -45.23
N PRO A 115 -15.13 -7.90 -46.24
CA PRO A 115 -13.92 -8.70 -46.26
C PRO A 115 -12.65 -7.83 -46.26
N GLY A 116 -11.99 -7.71 -45.12
CA GLY A 116 -10.75 -6.98 -44.94
C GLY A 116 -10.88 -5.49 -44.60
N TRP A 117 -12.09 -4.99 -44.33
CA TRP A 117 -12.28 -3.60 -43.95
C TRP A 117 -13.45 -3.40 -42.98
N ILE A 118 -13.41 -2.29 -42.23
CA ILE A 118 -14.51 -1.79 -41.38
C ILE A 118 -14.68 -0.29 -41.60
N LYS A 119 -15.87 0.22 -41.25
CA LYS A 119 -16.15 1.64 -41.07
C LYS A 119 -16.68 1.89 -39.67
N LEU A 120 -16.23 2.97 -39.02
CA LEU A 120 -16.61 3.30 -37.65
C LEU A 120 -17.67 4.40 -37.61
N THR A 121 -18.46 4.36 -36.56
CA THR A 121 -19.36 5.42 -36.10
C THR A 121 -19.11 5.68 -34.60
N ASN A 122 -19.75 6.67 -34.01
CA ASN A 122 -19.60 7.04 -32.60
C ASN A 122 -18.13 7.21 -32.19
N LEU A 123 -17.36 7.91 -33.04
CA LEU A 123 -15.92 8.11 -32.85
C LEU A 123 -15.64 8.91 -31.57
N THR A 124 -14.67 8.44 -30.81
CA THR A 124 -14.26 9.07 -29.55
C THR A 124 -13.19 10.16 -29.69
N GLY A 125 -12.72 10.42 -30.94
CA GLY A 125 -11.64 11.36 -31.20
C GLY A 125 -10.23 10.82 -30.98
N VAL A 126 -10.09 9.55 -30.62
CA VAL A 126 -8.79 8.88 -30.49
C VAL A 126 -8.12 8.79 -31.86
N PRO A 127 -6.83 9.19 -31.98
CA PRO A 127 -6.13 9.16 -33.27
C PRO A 127 -5.92 7.72 -33.76
N ILE A 128 -6.15 7.51 -35.07
CA ILE A 128 -6.01 6.22 -35.74
C ILE A 128 -5.01 6.38 -36.89
N ALA A 129 -4.04 5.46 -36.97
CA ALA A 129 -3.02 5.45 -38.00
C ALA A 129 -2.71 4.03 -38.50
N PRO A 130 -2.16 3.89 -39.74
CA PRO A 130 -1.61 2.62 -40.18
C PRO A 130 -0.52 2.11 -39.21
N GLY A 131 -0.53 0.82 -38.94
CA GLY A 131 0.35 0.18 -37.95
C GLY A 131 -0.21 0.06 -36.54
N ASP A 132 -1.26 0.82 -36.20
CA ASP A 132 -1.93 0.70 -34.91
C ASP A 132 -2.52 -0.70 -34.71
N GLY A 133 -2.44 -1.22 -33.49
CA GLY A 133 -3.12 -2.45 -33.12
C GLY A 133 -4.53 -2.14 -32.62
N VAL A 134 -5.47 -2.99 -32.99
CA VAL A 134 -6.85 -2.90 -32.54
C VAL A 134 -7.40 -4.24 -32.10
N VAL A 135 -8.46 -4.22 -31.28
CA VAL A 135 -9.21 -5.41 -30.89
C VAL A 135 -10.71 -5.14 -31.07
N PHE A 136 -11.42 -6.15 -31.59
CA PHE A 136 -12.85 -6.14 -31.78
C PHE A 136 -13.53 -6.79 -30.58
N ASP A 137 -14.48 -6.09 -29.99
CA ASP A 137 -15.30 -6.54 -28.86
C ASP A 137 -16.72 -6.79 -29.33
N ALA A 138 -17.07 -8.06 -29.39
CA ALA A 138 -18.42 -8.51 -29.75
C ALA A 138 -19.37 -8.62 -28.54
N GLY A 139 -18.88 -8.35 -27.32
CA GLY A 139 -19.67 -8.34 -26.07
C GLY A 139 -19.80 -9.71 -25.40
N GLU A 140 -19.96 -10.78 -26.13
CA GLU A 140 -20.42 -12.05 -25.56
C GLU A 140 -19.34 -13.06 -25.14
N ASN A 141 -18.24 -13.17 -25.84
CA ASN A 141 -17.20 -14.13 -25.49
C ASN A 141 -15.80 -13.61 -25.86
N ARG A 142 -15.02 -13.28 -24.82
CA ARG A 142 -13.66 -12.74 -24.99
C ARG A 142 -12.65 -13.73 -25.56
N ASP A 143 -12.89 -15.00 -25.41
CA ASP A 143 -12.04 -16.00 -26.05
C ASP A 143 -12.19 -16.00 -27.59
N LEU A 144 -13.23 -15.32 -28.08
CA LEU A 144 -13.49 -15.08 -29.50
C LEU A 144 -13.09 -13.67 -29.97
N GLU A 145 -12.57 -12.82 -29.10
CA GLU A 145 -12.05 -11.50 -29.47
C GLU A 145 -10.92 -11.66 -30.50
N GLN A 146 -10.97 -10.82 -31.51
CA GLN A 146 -9.99 -10.82 -32.57
C GLN A 146 -9.24 -9.49 -32.57
N GLY A 147 -7.95 -9.56 -32.78
CA GLY A 147 -7.11 -8.37 -32.87
C GLY A 147 -6.25 -8.37 -34.11
N ALA A 148 -6.00 -7.18 -34.66
CA ALA A 148 -5.11 -7.01 -35.80
C ALA A 148 -4.42 -5.66 -35.81
N ARG A 149 -3.48 -5.49 -36.78
CA ARG A 149 -2.89 -4.20 -37.11
C ARG A 149 -3.58 -3.58 -38.31
N ILE A 150 -3.84 -2.26 -38.20
CA ILE A 150 -4.36 -1.46 -39.28
C ILE A 150 -3.28 -1.42 -40.41
N TRP A 151 -3.66 -1.82 -41.61
CA TRP A 151 -2.73 -1.75 -42.76
C TRP A 151 -2.78 -0.39 -43.43
N LYS A 152 -4.00 0.12 -43.69
CA LYS A 152 -4.19 1.46 -44.25
C LYS A 152 -5.58 2.01 -43.98
N ILE A 153 -5.76 3.31 -44.18
CA ILE A 153 -7.05 3.99 -44.04
C ILE A 153 -7.35 4.69 -45.34
N GLU A 154 -8.50 4.42 -45.93
CA GLU A 154 -8.94 4.99 -47.21
C GLU A 154 -10.46 5.25 -47.18
N ASN A 155 -10.89 6.45 -47.54
CA ASN A 155 -12.32 6.82 -47.69
C ASN A 155 -13.16 6.40 -46.48
N ASP A 156 -12.76 6.75 -45.26
CA ASP A 156 -13.40 6.38 -43.98
C ASP A 156 -13.37 4.88 -43.66
N ARG A 157 -12.70 4.06 -44.44
CA ARG A 157 -12.53 2.63 -44.20
C ARG A 157 -11.18 2.35 -43.57
N ILE A 158 -11.20 1.60 -42.49
CA ILE A 158 -10.00 0.99 -41.90
C ILE A 158 -9.81 -0.37 -42.54
N ILE A 159 -8.67 -0.55 -43.20
CA ILE A 159 -8.34 -1.74 -44.03
C ILE A 159 -7.29 -2.56 -43.29
N PHE A 160 -7.51 -3.87 -43.27
CA PHE A 160 -6.63 -4.86 -42.68
C PHE A 160 -5.98 -5.73 -43.80
N HIS A 161 -4.77 -6.21 -43.54
CA HIS A 161 -4.07 -7.05 -44.55
C HIS A 161 -4.75 -8.42 -44.63
N LYS A 162 -5.25 -8.79 -45.78
CA LYS A 162 -6.05 -10.01 -45.99
C LYS A 162 -5.37 -11.31 -45.56
N THR A 163 -4.04 -11.42 -45.77
CA THR A 163 -3.27 -12.64 -45.52
C THR A 163 -2.68 -12.70 -44.10
N PHE A 164 -2.33 -11.54 -43.51
CA PHE A 164 -1.56 -11.47 -42.25
C PHE A 164 -2.38 -10.96 -41.07
N SER A 165 -3.64 -10.57 -41.26
CA SER A 165 -4.44 -10.05 -40.14
C SER A 165 -4.91 -11.14 -39.16
N GLY A 166 -5.09 -12.37 -39.65
CA GLY A 166 -5.63 -13.46 -38.82
C GLY A 166 -7.09 -13.28 -38.41
N ILE A 167 -7.79 -12.27 -38.96
CA ILE A 167 -9.15 -11.94 -38.62
C ILE A 167 -10.14 -12.78 -39.44
N ASN A 168 -11.12 -13.35 -38.75
CA ASN A 168 -12.33 -13.89 -39.37
C ASN A 168 -13.40 -12.79 -39.45
N PHE A 169 -13.54 -12.15 -40.63
CA PHE A 169 -14.49 -11.05 -40.82
C PHE A 169 -15.95 -11.48 -40.73
N ASP A 170 -16.27 -12.76 -40.89
CA ASP A 170 -17.64 -13.27 -40.72
C ASP A 170 -18.17 -13.13 -39.26
N ARG A 171 -17.27 -12.96 -38.33
CA ARG A 171 -17.58 -12.73 -36.90
C ARG A 171 -17.64 -11.26 -36.52
N ILE A 172 -17.29 -10.34 -37.42
CA ILE A 172 -17.31 -8.91 -37.18
C ILE A 172 -18.62 -8.37 -37.74
N GLN A 173 -19.38 -7.68 -36.90
CA GLN A 173 -20.71 -7.16 -37.26
C GLN A 173 -20.86 -5.69 -36.88
N PRO A 174 -21.72 -4.94 -37.56
CA PRO A 174 -22.15 -3.62 -37.11
C PRO A 174 -22.66 -3.66 -35.66
N GLY A 175 -22.33 -2.65 -34.88
CA GLY A 175 -22.64 -2.56 -33.45
C GLY A 175 -21.55 -3.09 -32.52
N HIS A 176 -20.59 -3.88 -33.02
CA HIS A 176 -19.41 -4.24 -32.20
C HIS A 176 -18.53 -3.04 -31.93
N THR A 177 -17.95 -2.98 -30.74
CA THR A 177 -17.01 -1.92 -30.36
C THR A 177 -15.56 -2.28 -30.74
N ILE A 178 -14.74 -1.28 -30.95
CA ILE A 178 -13.34 -1.46 -31.29
C ILE A 178 -12.46 -0.60 -30.40
N TYR A 179 -11.38 -1.19 -29.89
CA TYR A 179 -10.41 -0.54 -29.02
C TYR A 179 -9.02 -0.52 -29.65
N LYS A 180 -8.25 0.55 -29.39
CA LYS A 180 -6.86 0.64 -29.80
C LYS A 180 -5.96 -0.02 -28.76
N THR A 181 -5.17 -1.02 -29.17
CA THR A 181 -4.33 -1.82 -28.25
C THR A 181 -2.85 -1.49 -28.29
N SER A 182 -2.38 -0.88 -29.40
CA SER A 182 -1.01 -0.39 -29.53
C SER A 182 -0.90 0.81 -30.46
N ASP A 183 0.05 1.69 -30.17
CA ASP A 183 0.40 2.87 -30.95
C ASP A 183 1.91 2.92 -31.16
N PRO A 184 2.43 2.43 -32.31
CA PRO A 184 3.86 2.40 -32.59
C PRO A 184 4.52 3.78 -32.63
N LYS A 185 3.76 4.82 -33.00
CA LYS A 185 4.27 6.19 -33.02
C LYS A 185 4.52 6.69 -31.61
N LEU A 186 3.54 6.56 -30.73
CA LEU A 186 3.66 6.92 -29.32
C LEU A 186 4.79 6.11 -28.65
N ASP A 187 4.85 4.80 -28.89
CA ASP A 187 5.92 3.95 -28.35
C ASP A 187 7.29 4.44 -28.77
N SER A 188 7.46 4.81 -30.06
CA SER A 188 8.71 5.35 -30.58
C SER A 188 9.08 6.71 -29.96
N GLU A 189 8.10 7.58 -29.76
CA GLU A 189 8.29 8.87 -29.10
C GLU A 189 8.73 8.70 -27.63
N LEU A 190 8.07 7.81 -26.90
CA LEU A 190 8.40 7.53 -25.50
C LEU A 190 9.79 6.90 -25.35
N ARG A 191 10.19 6.00 -26.26
CA ARG A 191 11.51 5.37 -26.25
C ARG A 191 12.67 6.36 -26.31
N ARG A 192 12.51 7.50 -26.95
CA ARG A 192 13.54 8.54 -27.05
C ARG A 192 13.97 9.07 -25.67
N PHE A 193 13.14 8.97 -24.65
CA PHE A 193 13.44 9.46 -23.31
C PHE A 193 14.47 8.62 -22.55
N TRP A 194 14.71 7.36 -22.93
CA TRP A 194 15.69 6.51 -22.22
C TRP A 194 16.74 5.86 -23.12
N GLN A 195 16.52 5.77 -24.43
CA GLN A 195 17.46 5.06 -25.32
C GLN A 195 18.76 5.81 -25.60
N ASN A 196 18.75 7.15 -25.50
CA ASN A 196 19.89 7.99 -25.87
C ASN A 196 20.21 9.09 -24.85
N THR A 197 19.60 9.09 -23.70
CA THR A 197 19.86 10.10 -22.66
C THR A 197 20.73 9.52 -21.56
N ARG A 198 21.91 10.14 -21.36
CA ARG A 198 22.57 10.02 -20.06
C ARG A 198 21.63 10.65 -19.01
N PRO A 199 21.48 10.04 -17.84
CA PRO A 199 20.74 10.67 -16.76
C PRO A 199 21.29 12.09 -16.56
N ALA A 200 20.42 13.09 -16.50
CA ALA A 200 20.84 14.42 -16.09
C ALA A 200 21.35 14.30 -14.66
N GLU A 201 22.65 14.37 -14.48
CA GLU A 201 23.24 14.44 -13.14
C GLU A 201 22.76 15.75 -12.52
N LYS A 202 21.95 15.66 -11.48
CA LYS A 202 21.54 16.83 -10.70
C LYS A 202 22.78 17.36 -10.00
N LYS A 203 23.29 18.49 -10.48
CA LYS A 203 24.47 19.12 -9.90
C LYS A 203 24.10 19.83 -8.61
N THR A 204 24.97 19.74 -7.62
CA THR A 204 24.81 20.45 -6.34
C THR A 204 25.19 21.91 -6.51
N PRO A 205 24.31 22.87 -6.22
CA PRO A 205 24.64 24.29 -6.32
C PRO A 205 25.70 24.69 -5.29
N LEU A 206 26.76 25.39 -5.74
CA LEU A 206 27.82 25.95 -4.91
C LEU A 206 27.70 27.48 -4.81
N HIS A 207 27.85 28.00 -3.61
CA HIS A 207 28.04 29.40 -3.32
C HIS A 207 29.52 29.62 -2.98
N LEU A 208 30.21 30.42 -3.78
CA LEU A 208 31.63 30.68 -3.62
C LEU A 208 31.85 32.07 -3.00
N THR A 209 32.73 32.14 -2.03
CA THR A 209 33.25 33.42 -1.51
C THR A 209 34.74 33.52 -1.83
N VAL A 210 35.16 34.62 -2.44
CA VAL A 210 36.55 34.88 -2.85
C VAL A 210 37.09 36.03 -2.06
N THR A 211 38.20 35.82 -1.30
CA THR A 211 38.81 36.81 -0.43
C THR A 211 40.31 36.97 -0.71
N GLY A 212 40.86 38.14 -0.43
CA GLY A 212 42.28 38.45 -0.53
C GLY A 212 42.54 39.92 -0.90
N LYS A 213 43.80 40.37 -0.76
CA LYS A 213 44.28 41.69 -1.18
C LYS A 213 45.69 41.60 -1.77
N PRO A 214 46.17 42.62 -2.49
CA PRO A 214 47.50 42.61 -3.05
C PRO A 214 48.58 42.30 -1.98
N GLY A 215 49.41 41.30 -2.25
CA GLY A 215 50.44 40.80 -1.34
C GLY A 215 50.01 39.61 -0.49
N GLU A 216 48.72 39.30 -0.42
CA GLU A 216 48.17 38.11 0.26
C GLU A 216 47.79 37.00 -0.72
N LEU A 217 47.59 35.79 -0.19
CA LEU A 217 47.13 34.66 -1.00
C LEU A 217 45.65 34.80 -1.28
N LEU A 218 45.24 34.39 -2.49
CA LEU A 218 43.84 34.29 -2.88
C LEU A 218 43.18 33.08 -2.19
N THR A 219 42.10 33.32 -1.48
CA THR A 219 41.31 32.24 -0.85
C THR A 219 39.93 32.12 -1.49
N VAL A 220 39.53 30.91 -1.79
CA VAL A 220 38.17 30.54 -2.29
C VAL A 220 37.55 29.59 -1.31
N ALA A 221 36.43 29.98 -0.71
CA ALA A 221 35.60 29.13 0.14
C ALA A 221 34.33 28.74 -0.59
N ALA A 222 33.97 27.47 -0.51
CA ALA A 222 32.73 26.94 -1.06
C ALA A 222 31.77 26.52 0.04
N VAL A 223 30.55 26.99 -0.07
CA VAL A 223 29.42 26.53 0.75
C VAL A 223 28.40 25.90 -0.18
N TYR A 224 27.90 24.71 0.17
CA TYR A 224 26.68 24.19 -0.43
C TYR A 224 25.70 23.84 0.68
N ASP A 225 24.46 24.26 0.50
CA ASP A 225 23.43 23.98 1.47
C ASP A 225 22.74 22.66 1.12
N ARG A 226 23.05 21.62 1.87
CA ARG A 226 22.26 20.37 1.82
C ARG A 226 20.83 20.56 2.33
N ARG A 227 20.52 21.74 2.91
CA ARG A 227 19.20 22.08 3.45
C ARG A 227 18.31 22.83 2.46
N SER A 228 18.87 23.45 1.41
CA SER A 228 18.08 24.21 0.43
C SER A 228 17.07 23.34 -0.34
N GLU A 229 17.22 22.02 -0.33
CA GLU A 229 16.20 21.09 -0.77
C GLU A 229 15.12 20.77 0.30
N ARG A 230 15.31 21.23 1.56
CA ARG A 230 14.35 20.98 2.65
C ARG A 230 13.68 22.26 3.19
N ASP A 231 14.24 23.44 2.97
CA ASP A 231 13.86 24.65 3.71
C ASP A 231 13.29 25.81 2.87
N GLU A 232 13.05 25.65 1.56
CA GLU A 232 12.24 26.63 0.82
C GLU A 232 10.73 26.51 1.12
N HIS A 233 10.36 25.60 1.99
CA HIS A 233 9.04 25.57 2.60
C HIS A 233 9.22 25.71 4.11
N GLU A 234 9.12 26.94 4.62
CA GLU A 234 8.76 27.14 6.03
C GLU A 234 7.60 26.19 6.33
N PRO A 235 7.67 25.42 7.44
CA PRO A 235 6.49 24.75 7.90
C PRO A 235 5.50 25.84 8.23
N VAL A 236 4.46 25.99 7.42
CA VAL A 236 3.25 26.67 7.84
C VAL A 236 2.72 25.80 8.97
N ALA A 237 3.25 26.01 10.17
CA ALA A 237 2.61 25.61 11.38
C ALA A 237 1.30 26.40 11.38
N ALA A 238 0.24 25.78 10.93
CA ALA A 238 -1.10 26.25 11.18
C ALA A 238 -1.29 26.17 12.69
N VAL A 239 -0.84 27.20 13.39
CA VAL A 239 -1.27 27.53 14.73
C VAL A 239 -2.76 27.86 14.59
N TYR A 240 -3.61 26.88 14.85
CA TYR A 240 -5.00 27.17 15.16
C TYR A 240 -5.04 27.84 16.51
N ASP A 241 -4.79 29.15 16.53
CA ASP A 241 -5.16 30.01 17.63
C ASP A 241 -6.67 30.29 17.49
N ARG A 242 -7.47 29.56 18.27
CA ARG A 242 -8.89 29.87 18.44
C ARG A 242 -9.06 30.99 19.45
N ARG A 243 -8.70 32.20 19.07
CA ARG A 243 -9.25 33.39 19.73
C ARG A 243 -9.27 34.56 18.76
N SER A 244 -10.48 35.03 18.59
CA SER A 244 -10.97 36.28 18.03
C SER A 244 -11.33 36.31 16.54
N GLU A 245 -12.54 36.72 16.46
CA GLU A 245 -13.26 37.49 15.45
C GLU A 245 -14.22 36.73 14.55
N ARG A 246 -15.49 36.99 14.91
CA ARG A 246 -16.67 36.77 14.09
C ARG A 246 -16.53 37.63 12.83
N ASP A 247 -16.58 37.01 11.66
CA ASP A 247 -17.30 37.63 10.54
C ASP A 247 -17.78 36.56 9.56
N GLU A 248 -18.94 36.79 9.05
CA GLU A 248 -19.86 35.98 8.30
C GLU A 248 -19.29 35.62 6.93
N HIS A 249 -19.07 34.29 6.66
CA HIS A 249 -19.29 33.70 5.32
C HIS A 249 -19.56 32.20 5.49
N GLU A 250 -20.70 31.76 4.99
CA GLU A 250 -21.22 30.40 5.08
C GLU A 250 -20.24 29.35 4.56
N PRO A 251 -20.00 28.26 5.33
CA PRO A 251 -19.40 27.06 4.79
C PRO A 251 -20.51 26.21 4.13
N VAL A 252 -20.23 25.73 2.93
CA VAL A 252 -21.03 24.72 2.25
C VAL A 252 -21.19 23.52 3.16
N ALA A 253 -22.40 23.38 3.70
CA ALA A 253 -22.76 22.37 4.67
C ALA A 253 -22.74 20.99 4.03
N ALA A 254 -21.97 20.07 4.61
CA ALA A 254 -22.27 18.66 4.52
C ALA A 254 -23.64 18.43 5.17
N VAL A 255 -24.61 18.02 4.37
CA VAL A 255 -25.97 17.71 4.83
C VAL A 255 -25.92 16.49 5.73
N TYR A 256 -25.93 16.73 7.05
CA TYR A 256 -26.28 15.72 8.03
C TYR A 256 -27.81 15.74 8.16
N ASP A 257 -28.43 14.61 7.80
CA ASP A 257 -29.86 14.40 7.99
C ASP A 257 -30.20 14.35 9.47
N ARG A 258 -30.90 15.40 9.94
CA ARG A 258 -31.49 15.49 11.27
C ARG A 258 -32.75 14.63 11.37
N ARG A 259 -32.59 13.32 11.59
CA ARG A 259 -33.68 12.49 12.13
C ARG A 259 -33.15 11.42 13.07
N SER A 260 -32.71 11.83 14.23
CA SER A 260 -32.79 11.10 15.50
C SER A 260 -32.25 11.99 16.64
N GLU A 261 -32.97 13.06 16.91
CA GLU A 261 -32.86 13.74 18.19
C GLU A 261 -33.57 12.86 19.24
N ARG A 262 -32.80 12.06 19.92
CA ARG A 262 -32.96 11.70 21.36
C ARG A 262 -31.68 11.01 21.81
N ASP A 263 -31.07 11.59 22.82
CA ASP A 263 -29.87 11.18 23.57
C ASP A 263 -28.53 11.78 23.09
N ALA A 264 -28.49 13.14 23.11
CA ALA A 264 -27.23 13.85 23.25
C ALA A 264 -26.81 13.79 24.73
N ILE A 265 -25.89 12.89 25.07
CA ILE A 265 -25.16 12.96 26.34
C ILE A 265 -24.03 13.97 26.14
N GLU A 266 -24.11 15.08 26.90
CA GLU A 266 -23.02 16.07 27.00
C GLU A 266 -21.75 15.38 27.48
N MET A 267 -20.69 15.50 26.73
CA MET A 267 -19.33 15.03 27.05
C MET A 267 -18.67 16.07 28.00
N PRO A 268 -18.06 15.67 29.10
CA PRO A 268 -17.27 16.58 29.93
C PRO A 268 -16.01 17.06 29.22
N GLU A 269 -15.69 18.36 29.35
CA GLU A 269 -14.53 19.04 28.73
C GLU A 269 -13.15 18.44 29.06
N HIS A 270 -13.07 17.44 29.92
CA HIS A 270 -11.81 16.82 30.36
C HIS A 270 -11.26 15.72 29.41
N GLU A 271 -12.04 15.20 28.46
CA GLU A 271 -11.54 14.18 27.53
C GLU A 271 -10.91 14.74 26.26
N ALA A 272 -11.19 15.99 25.90
CA ALA A 272 -10.57 16.64 24.75
C ALA A 272 -9.06 16.91 24.93
N SER A 273 -8.58 16.95 26.16
CA SER A 273 -7.15 17.19 26.48
C SER A 273 -6.27 15.94 26.40
N ARG A 274 -6.83 14.72 26.36
CA ARG A 274 -6.07 13.47 26.27
C ARG A 274 -5.76 13.03 24.84
N LEU A 275 -6.48 13.53 23.85
CA LEU A 275 -6.19 13.27 22.43
C LEU A 275 -5.11 14.19 21.83
N SER A 276 -4.66 15.20 22.58
CA SER A 276 -3.61 16.15 22.18
C SER A 276 -2.18 15.69 22.49
N LEU A 277 -1.99 14.56 23.16
CA LEU A 277 -0.68 14.11 23.65
C LEU A 277 0.00 13.01 22.80
N ALA A 278 -0.63 12.55 21.73
CA ALA A 278 -0.03 11.54 20.83
C ALA A 278 0.84 12.14 19.70
N SER A 279 1.08 13.46 19.69
CA SER A 279 1.98 14.11 18.72
C SER A 279 3.34 14.50 19.32
N THR A 280 3.79 13.82 20.36
CA THR A 280 5.18 13.95 20.83
C THR A 280 6.08 13.06 19.96
N VAL A 281 6.07 13.28 18.67
CA VAL A 281 7.24 13.01 17.83
C VAL A 281 8.32 13.98 18.31
N ILE A 282 9.37 13.40 18.84
CA ILE A 282 10.65 13.95 19.23
C ILE A 282 10.88 15.33 18.60
N ASP A 283 10.45 16.39 19.28
CA ASP A 283 10.86 17.75 19.00
C ASP A 283 12.28 17.93 19.59
N ARG A 284 13.28 17.44 18.86
CA ARG A 284 14.63 17.93 19.06
C ARG A 284 14.66 19.34 18.55
N ARG A 285 14.29 20.29 19.39
CA ARG A 285 14.62 21.69 19.22
C ARG A 285 16.14 21.80 19.14
N TYR A 286 16.66 21.73 17.94
CA TYR A 286 17.96 22.28 17.68
C TYR A 286 17.83 23.79 17.85
N ASN A 287 18.51 24.32 18.85
CA ASN A 287 18.72 25.76 19.02
C ASN A 287 19.29 26.31 17.71
N ALA A 288 18.46 27.00 16.94
CA ALA A 288 18.84 27.68 15.69
C ALA A 288 19.63 28.98 15.91
N ALA A 289 20.09 29.25 17.14
CA ALA A 289 20.97 30.37 17.44
C ALA A 289 22.42 29.86 17.47
N GLN A 290 23.24 30.34 16.52
CA GLN A 290 24.68 30.19 16.41
C GLN A 290 25.22 28.94 15.66
N CYS A 291 24.87 28.73 14.40
CA CYS A 291 25.77 28.09 13.46
C CYS A 291 25.86 28.95 12.20
N GLN A 292 26.90 29.76 12.09
CA GLN A 292 27.32 30.25 10.78
C GLN A 292 27.69 29.01 9.94
N PRO A 293 27.25 28.93 8.68
CA PRO A 293 27.60 27.80 7.84
C PRO A 293 29.13 27.78 7.68
N GLN A 294 29.77 26.74 8.19
CA GLN A 294 31.18 26.50 7.93
C GLN A 294 31.36 26.14 6.46
N PRO A 295 32.40 26.68 5.77
CA PRO A 295 32.65 26.33 4.38
C PRO A 295 32.89 24.84 4.24
N ALA A 296 32.22 24.22 3.25
CA ALA A 296 32.34 22.78 2.95
C ALA A 296 33.74 22.45 2.39
N ALA A 297 34.39 23.40 1.72
CA ALA A 297 35.80 23.34 1.32
C ALA A 297 36.38 24.75 1.20
N THR A 298 37.62 24.88 1.53
CA THR A 298 38.41 26.11 1.36
C THR A 298 39.72 25.77 0.67
N VAL A 299 40.11 26.54 -0.34
CA VAL A 299 41.39 26.44 -1.02
C VAL A 299 42.09 27.81 -1.04
N THR A 300 43.40 27.79 -0.92
CA THR A 300 44.23 29.01 -0.92
C THR A 300 45.29 28.86 -2.01
N SER A 301 45.57 29.95 -2.71
CA SER A 301 46.55 29.96 -3.79
C SER A 301 47.97 29.76 -3.27
N GLU A 302 48.84 29.22 -4.10
CA GLU A 302 50.29 29.10 -3.82
C GLU A 302 51.06 30.44 -4.03
N ILE A 303 50.52 31.32 -4.83
CA ILE A 303 51.14 32.62 -5.15
C ILE A 303 50.26 33.78 -4.66
N PRO A 304 50.85 34.89 -4.23
CA PRO A 304 50.10 36.05 -3.74
C PRO A 304 49.43 36.81 -4.89
N LEU A 305 48.32 37.48 -4.55
CA LEU A 305 47.68 38.48 -5.41
C LEU A 305 48.63 39.64 -5.67
N GLN A 306 48.62 40.14 -6.91
CA GLN A 306 49.40 41.32 -7.31
C GLN A 306 48.49 42.54 -7.43
N ALA A 307 49.04 43.73 -7.27
CA ALA A 307 48.31 44.94 -7.60
C ALA A 307 48.10 45.04 -9.13
N ALA A 308 46.88 45.29 -9.55
CA ALA A 308 46.52 45.37 -10.96
C ALA A 308 47.00 46.67 -11.62
N ALA A 309 47.86 46.58 -12.64
CA ALA A 309 48.34 47.75 -13.39
C ALA A 309 47.36 48.23 -14.49
N LYS A 310 46.54 47.36 -15.07
CA LYS A 310 45.63 47.70 -16.19
C LYS A 310 44.23 47.12 -16.10
N ARG A 311 44.05 45.88 -15.67
CA ARG A 311 42.73 45.18 -15.55
C ARG A 311 42.67 44.48 -14.21
N PRO A 312 41.88 44.97 -13.26
CA PRO A 312 41.63 44.22 -12.03
C PRO A 312 40.79 43.00 -12.28
N LEU A 313 40.94 41.99 -11.41
CA LEU A 313 40.13 40.79 -11.38
C LEU A 313 38.69 41.16 -10.91
N ASP A 314 37.75 41.08 -11.81
CA ASP A 314 36.35 41.39 -11.54
C ASP A 314 35.52 40.15 -11.24
N THR A 315 34.33 40.35 -10.71
CA THR A 315 33.39 39.27 -10.34
C THR A 315 32.99 38.41 -11.55
N GLU A 316 32.84 39.04 -12.72
CA GLU A 316 32.47 38.36 -13.97
C GLU A 316 33.54 37.36 -14.43
N THR A 317 34.81 37.80 -14.38
CA THR A 317 35.96 36.95 -14.69
C THR A 317 36.13 35.83 -13.69
N LEU A 318 35.94 36.09 -12.39
CA LEU A 318 35.99 35.07 -11.35
C LEU A 318 34.88 34.02 -11.57
N ALA A 319 33.65 34.45 -11.77
CA ALA A 319 32.54 33.56 -12.04
C ALA A 319 32.73 32.71 -13.33
N ALA A 320 33.22 33.36 -14.39
CA ALA A 320 33.51 32.67 -15.67
C ALA A 320 34.60 31.62 -15.57
N GLN A 321 35.59 31.76 -14.67
CA GLN A 321 36.71 30.83 -14.51
C GLN A 321 36.43 29.76 -13.42
N LEU A 322 35.94 30.18 -12.27
CA LEU A 322 35.63 29.27 -11.14
C LEU A 322 34.36 28.45 -11.42
N GLY A 323 33.41 28.98 -12.21
CA GLY A 323 32.17 28.31 -12.58
C GLY A 323 32.31 27.22 -13.64
N ARG A 324 33.51 27.03 -14.25
CA ARG A 324 33.79 25.94 -15.20
C ARG A 324 33.99 24.60 -14.46
N LEU A 325 32.98 24.16 -13.78
CA LEU A 325 33.03 22.94 -12.93
C LEU A 325 32.95 21.62 -13.71
N GLY A 326 32.75 21.68 -15.04
CA GLY A 326 32.89 20.55 -15.96
C GLY A 326 31.99 19.36 -15.65
N GLU A 327 32.61 18.18 -15.57
CA GLU A 327 31.93 16.88 -15.28
C GLU A 327 31.76 16.63 -13.77
N SER A 328 32.11 17.58 -12.89
CA SER A 328 31.91 17.42 -11.45
C SER A 328 30.43 17.44 -11.08
N SER A 329 30.11 16.89 -9.92
CA SER A 329 28.76 16.86 -9.34
C SER A 329 28.27 18.23 -8.87
N TYR A 330 28.93 19.32 -9.23
CA TYR A 330 28.67 20.69 -8.73
C TYR A 330 28.41 21.68 -9.88
N GLU A 331 27.61 22.72 -9.57
CA GLU A 331 27.41 23.88 -10.44
C GLU A 331 27.51 25.17 -9.64
N LEU A 332 27.97 26.29 -10.26
CA LEU A 332 28.08 27.58 -9.58
C LEU A 332 26.70 28.25 -9.50
N ALA A 333 26.16 28.40 -8.29
CA ALA A 333 24.90 29.10 -8.04
C ALA A 333 25.14 30.60 -7.81
N SER A 334 26.14 30.99 -7.01
CA SER A 334 26.50 32.37 -6.79
C SER A 334 27.98 32.52 -6.45
N LEU A 335 28.53 33.73 -6.70
CA LEU A 335 29.89 34.11 -6.31
C LEU A 335 29.87 35.47 -5.62
N ASP A 336 30.39 35.48 -4.40
CA ASP A 336 30.61 36.69 -3.60
C ASP A 336 32.11 37.09 -3.68
N ASN A 337 32.36 38.23 -4.30
CA ASN A 337 33.70 38.74 -4.49
C ASN A 337 34.05 39.77 -3.40
N GLN A 338 34.83 39.33 -2.43
CA GLN A 338 35.33 40.15 -1.31
C GLN A 338 36.81 40.49 -1.43
N LEU A 339 37.32 40.66 -2.68
CA LEU A 339 38.69 41.10 -2.90
C LEU A 339 38.83 42.58 -2.52
N GLU A 340 39.86 42.89 -1.73
CA GLU A 340 40.18 44.27 -1.35
C GLU A 340 41.20 44.89 -2.31
N GLY A 341 40.84 46.04 -2.92
CA GLY A 341 41.65 46.77 -3.85
C GLY A 341 41.70 46.21 -5.27
N ALA A 342 42.49 46.83 -6.15
CA ALA A 342 42.64 46.39 -7.54
C ALA A 342 43.61 45.19 -7.62
N CYS A 343 43.09 43.99 -7.60
CA CYS A 343 43.85 42.74 -7.62
C CYS A 343 44.06 42.20 -9.03
N HIS A 344 45.23 41.64 -9.32
CA HIS A 344 45.53 40.85 -10.50
C HIS A 344 45.96 39.43 -10.07
N PHE A 345 45.50 38.43 -10.80
CA PHE A 345 45.84 37.01 -10.59
C PHE A 345 45.89 36.25 -11.91
N PRO A 346 46.91 35.42 -12.13
CA PRO A 346 47.02 34.64 -13.38
C PRO A 346 45.85 33.67 -13.56
N LEU A 347 45.24 33.65 -14.76
CA LEU A 347 44.12 32.76 -15.08
C LEU A 347 44.49 31.27 -14.93
N SER A 348 45.78 30.92 -15.22
CA SER A 348 46.26 29.53 -15.02
C SER A 348 46.23 29.11 -13.55
N ALA A 349 46.62 30.00 -12.64
CA ALA A 349 46.58 29.74 -11.20
C ALA A 349 45.15 29.72 -10.66
N LEU A 350 44.24 30.55 -11.21
CA LEU A 350 42.82 30.52 -10.89
C LEU A 350 42.18 29.19 -11.32
N ASN A 351 42.56 28.64 -12.48
CA ASN A 351 42.11 27.34 -12.94
C ASN A 351 42.68 26.17 -12.10
N GLN A 352 43.88 26.34 -11.50
CA GLN A 352 44.42 25.38 -10.55
C GLN A 352 43.57 25.36 -9.28
N LEU A 353 43.34 26.54 -8.68
CA LEU A 353 42.50 26.69 -7.50
C LEU A 353 41.10 26.06 -7.66
N ARG A 354 40.51 26.22 -8.86
CA ARG A 354 39.24 25.55 -9.16
C ARG A 354 39.35 24.01 -9.11
N ARG A 355 40.42 23.45 -9.67
CA ARG A 355 40.63 21.95 -9.63
C ARG A 355 40.82 21.49 -8.20
N ASP A 356 41.60 22.23 -7.42
CA ASP A 356 41.88 21.90 -6.02
C ASP A 356 40.59 22.02 -5.17
N LEU A 357 39.74 23.01 -5.45
CA LEU A 357 38.44 23.17 -4.81
C LEU A 357 37.52 21.97 -5.09
N VAL A 358 37.41 21.54 -6.36
CA VAL A 358 36.60 20.40 -6.74
C VAL A 358 37.12 19.11 -6.08
N ALA A 359 38.45 18.90 -6.11
CA ALA A 359 39.07 17.72 -5.49
C ALA A 359 38.83 17.70 -3.94
N ASN A 360 38.91 18.86 -3.27
CA ASN A 360 38.63 18.96 -1.85
C ASN A 360 37.14 18.72 -1.53
N LEU A 361 36.20 19.19 -2.37
CA LEU A 361 34.78 18.94 -2.22
C LEU A 361 34.44 17.45 -2.41
N GLU A 362 35.03 16.78 -3.42
CA GLU A 362 34.83 15.36 -3.67
C GLU A 362 35.42 14.50 -2.56
N ASN A 363 36.63 14.81 -2.09
CA ASN A 363 37.26 14.13 -0.95
C ASN A 363 36.53 14.39 0.36
N GLY A 364 36.03 15.60 0.59
CA GLY A 364 35.21 15.94 1.76
C GLY A 364 33.84 15.26 1.74
N ALA A 365 33.25 15.08 0.56
CA ALA A 365 32.05 14.28 0.39
C ALA A 365 32.28 12.80 0.70
N LEU A 366 33.43 12.24 0.29
CA LEU A 366 33.85 10.88 0.62
C LEU A 366 34.17 10.75 2.12
N ALA A 367 34.82 11.75 2.72
CA ALA A 367 35.12 11.75 4.15
C ALA A 367 33.86 11.92 5.02
N SER A 368 32.89 12.71 4.59
CA SER A 368 31.59 12.83 5.29
C SER A 368 30.68 11.62 5.05
N ALA A 369 30.82 10.93 3.94
CA ALA A 369 30.20 9.61 3.73
C ALA A 369 30.87 8.51 4.59
N GLY A 370 32.12 8.74 5.00
CA GLY A 370 32.88 7.88 5.90
C GLY A 370 32.83 8.26 7.38
N GLN A 371 32.10 9.32 7.77
CA GLN A 371 31.70 9.47 9.16
C GLN A 371 30.73 8.35 9.46
N SER A 372 31.26 7.29 10.04
CA SER A 372 30.47 6.16 10.53
C SER A 372 29.28 6.73 11.27
N PRO A 373 28.05 6.29 10.92
CA PRO A 373 26.91 6.54 11.79
C PRO A 373 27.34 6.11 13.19
N ALA A 374 26.92 6.84 14.21
CA ALA A 374 27.21 6.51 15.61
C ALA A 374 27.16 5.00 15.74
N ILE A 375 28.26 4.40 16.23
CA ILE A 375 28.42 2.96 16.30
C ILE A 375 27.18 2.44 16.99
N ILE A 376 26.30 1.80 16.21
CA ILE A 376 25.16 1.10 16.77
C ILE A 376 25.76 -0.07 17.54
N THR A 377 25.86 0.08 18.84
CA THR A 377 26.39 -0.95 19.73
C THR A 377 25.42 -2.09 19.91
N THR A 378 24.14 -1.87 19.57
CA THR A 378 23.08 -2.88 19.63
C THR A 378 23.13 -3.75 18.38
N THR A 379 23.38 -5.04 18.54
CA THR A 379 23.31 -6.02 17.47
C THR A 379 21.87 -6.53 17.33
N PHE A 380 21.51 -7.14 16.18
CA PHE A 380 20.18 -7.76 16.04
C PHE A 380 19.93 -8.83 17.11
N ARG A 381 20.98 -9.47 17.63
CA ARG A 381 20.89 -10.47 18.70
C ARG A 381 20.38 -9.89 20.02
N ASP A 382 20.71 -8.63 20.31
CA ASP A 382 20.23 -7.92 21.50
C ASP A 382 18.74 -7.58 21.41
N LEU A 383 18.20 -7.63 20.19
CA LEU A 383 16.77 -7.40 19.91
C LEU A 383 15.95 -8.70 19.93
N LEU A 384 16.62 -9.88 19.93
CA LEU A 384 15.91 -11.15 20.03
C LEU A 384 15.24 -11.30 21.40
N PRO A 385 14.08 -11.98 21.47
CA PRO A 385 13.45 -12.29 22.75
C PRO A 385 14.33 -13.23 23.58
N PRO A 386 14.31 -13.11 24.91
CA PRO A 386 14.97 -14.08 25.78
C PRO A 386 14.28 -15.43 25.60
N LEU A 387 15.05 -16.44 25.21
CA LEU A 387 14.53 -17.82 25.18
C LEU A 387 14.49 -18.39 26.61
N PRO A 388 13.44 -19.13 26.94
CA PRO A 388 13.40 -19.84 28.23
C PRO A 388 14.60 -20.78 28.32
N SER A 389 15.30 -20.75 29.47
CA SER A 389 16.43 -21.61 29.69
C SER A 389 15.98 -23.08 29.57
N LYS A 390 16.62 -23.86 28.69
CA LYS A 390 16.27 -25.26 28.39
C LYS A 390 16.25 -26.20 29.61
N PHE A 391 16.57 -25.71 30.80
CA PHE A 391 16.82 -26.50 31.98
C PHE A 391 15.79 -26.40 33.11
N ASN A 392 14.73 -25.56 32.98
CA ASN A 392 13.67 -25.45 33.98
C ASN A 392 12.27 -25.64 33.38
N VAL A 393 12.11 -26.67 32.56
CA VAL A 393 10.74 -27.16 32.28
C VAL A 393 10.42 -28.12 33.42
N GLU A 394 10.12 -27.61 34.61
CA GLU A 394 9.16 -28.31 35.47
C GLU A 394 7.94 -28.54 34.59
N ARG A 395 7.52 -29.81 34.44
CA ARG A 395 6.28 -30.21 33.74
C ARG A 395 5.14 -29.40 34.35
N SER A 396 4.91 -28.19 33.82
CA SER A 396 3.81 -27.38 34.22
C SER A 396 2.52 -27.99 33.64
N THR A 397 1.42 -27.74 34.30
CA THR A 397 0.07 -28.14 33.90
C THR A 397 -0.34 -27.64 32.47
N PHE A 398 0.57 -26.95 31.76
CA PHE A 398 0.43 -26.41 30.41
C PHE A 398 0.92 -27.35 29.28
N ASP A 399 1.15 -28.62 29.55
CA ASP A 399 1.69 -29.55 28.54
C ASP A 399 0.61 -30.05 27.54
N VAL A 400 -0.65 -29.70 27.76
CA VAL A 400 -1.78 -30.08 26.91
C VAL A 400 -2.02 -29.04 25.83
N PRO A 401 -1.98 -29.44 24.53
CA PRO A 401 -2.33 -28.53 23.45
C PRO A 401 -3.74 -27.96 23.60
N GLN A 402 -3.91 -26.68 23.31
CA GLN A 402 -5.16 -25.95 23.41
C GLN A 402 -5.74 -25.71 22.02
N LEU A 403 -7.04 -25.96 21.87
CA LEU A 403 -7.77 -25.66 20.62
C LEU A 403 -8.62 -24.41 20.82
N SER A 404 -8.41 -23.42 19.97
CA SER A 404 -9.32 -22.30 19.77
C SER A 404 -10.12 -22.47 18.48
N VAL A 405 -11.35 -21.94 18.44
CA VAL A 405 -12.22 -21.98 17.27
C VAL A 405 -12.69 -20.58 16.90
N LEU A 406 -12.53 -20.20 15.65
CA LEU A 406 -13.08 -18.95 15.11
C LEU A 406 -14.38 -19.22 14.39
N CYS A 407 -15.45 -18.58 14.87
CA CYS A 407 -16.82 -18.72 14.39
C CYS A 407 -17.27 -17.44 13.67
N ARG A 408 -17.99 -17.58 12.55
CA ARG A 408 -18.50 -16.47 11.73
C ARG A 408 -20.03 -16.31 11.80
N ASN A 409 -20.71 -17.24 12.47
CA ASN A 409 -22.15 -17.20 12.68
C ASN A 409 -22.54 -17.89 13.98
N PHE A 410 -23.83 -17.81 14.37
CA PHE A 410 -24.32 -18.41 15.61
C PHE A 410 -24.35 -19.92 15.61
N ASP A 411 -24.63 -20.56 14.46
CA ASP A 411 -24.65 -22.04 14.36
C ASP A 411 -23.25 -22.61 14.66
N GLN A 412 -22.20 -21.95 14.18
CA GLN A 412 -20.82 -22.31 14.47
C GLN A 412 -20.45 -22.01 15.93
N LEU A 413 -20.94 -20.89 16.49
CA LEU A 413 -20.75 -20.56 17.90
C LEU A 413 -21.36 -21.63 18.82
N HIS A 414 -22.60 -22.04 18.55
CA HIS A 414 -23.26 -23.10 19.32
C HIS A 414 -22.52 -24.44 19.17
N ALA A 415 -22.11 -24.82 17.96
CA ALA A 415 -21.34 -26.04 17.74
C ALA A 415 -20.01 -26.03 18.51
N ALA A 416 -19.33 -24.88 18.62
CA ALA A 416 -18.10 -24.74 19.39
C ALA A 416 -18.34 -24.85 20.91
N ILE A 417 -19.42 -24.23 21.42
CA ILE A 417 -19.82 -24.34 22.82
C ILE A 417 -20.16 -25.78 23.18
N GLU A 418 -21.00 -26.45 22.40
CA GLU A 418 -21.42 -27.83 22.61
C GLU A 418 -20.26 -28.82 22.52
N SER A 419 -19.26 -28.52 21.69
CA SER A 419 -18.01 -29.30 21.58
C SER A 419 -17.04 -29.05 22.74
N GLY A 420 -17.37 -28.20 23.71
CA GLY A 420 -16.56 -27.92 24.88
C GLY A 420 -15.27 -27.13 24.61
N VAL A 421 -15.25 -26.33 23.54
CA VAL A 421 -14.09 -25.47 23.18
C VAL A 421 -13.86 -24.43 24.28
N GLN A 422 -12.60 -24.29 24.73
CA GLN A 422 -12.26 -23.36 25.80
C GLN A 422 -12.08 -21.92 25.31
N THR A 423 -11.54 -21.71 24.13
CA THR A 423 -11.33 -20.36 23.56
C THR A 423 -12.08 -20.25 22.25
N ILE A 424 -13.08 -19.37 22.21
CA ILE A 424 -13.90 -19.12 21.02
C ILE A 424 -13.65 -17.69 20.56
N TYR A 425 -13.36 -17.53 19.26
CA TYR A 425 -13.29 -16.23 18.58
C TYR A 425 -14.56 -16.01 17.77
N CYS A 426 -15.15 -14.81 17.84
CA CYS A 426 -16.23 -14.41 16.94
C CYS A 426 -15.75 -13.36 15.95
N ASP A 427 -15.95 -13.66 14.64
CA ASP A 427 -15.64 -12.80 13.50
C ASP A 427 -16.88 -12.59 12.64
N PHE A 428 -17.87 -11.89 13.19
CA PHE A 428 -19.15 -11.66 12.53
C PHE A 428 -19.08 -10.47 11.57
N GLU A 429 -19.73 -10.59 10.42
CA GLU A 429 -19.85 -9.53 9.43
C GLU A 429 -20.43 -8.23 10.02
N ASP A 430 -21.43 -8.36 10.91
CA ASP A 430 -22.06 -7.25 11.62
C ASP A 430 -21.64 -7.21 13.10
N PRO A 431 -20.78 -6.28 13.51
CA PRO A 431 -20.31 -6.19 14.89
C PRO A 431 -21.41 -5.82 15.91
N ARG A 432 -22.59 -5.36 15.47
CA ARG A 432 -23.74 -5.15 16.36
C ARG A 432 -24.24 -6.46 16.98
N ARG A 433 -24.05 -7.58 16.29
CA ARG A 433 -24.40 -8.92 16.76
C ARG A 433 -23.46 -9.48 17.84
N TYR A 434 -22.33 -8.86 18.07
CA TYR A 434 -21.38 -9.31 19.09
C TYR A 434 -21.95 -9.30 20.49
N LYS A 435 -22.82 -8.32 20.80
CA LYS A 435 -23.50 -8.27 22.11
C LYS A 435 -24.38 -9.51 22.34
N ASP A 436 -25.10 -9.94 21.29
CA ASP A 436 -25.95 -11.11 21.36
C ASP A 436 -25.11 -12.39 21.46
N ALA A 437 -24.00 -12.46 20.72
CA ALA A 437 -23.07 -13.59 20.78
C ALA A 437 -22.45 -13.78 22.17
N VAL A 438 -22.02 -12.70 22.81
CA VAL A 438 -21.48 -12.74 24.17
C VAL A 438 -22.56 -13.12 25.19
N ALA A 439 -23.78 -12.59 25.05
CA ALA A 439 -24.89 -12.93 25.93
C ALA A 439 -25.28 -14.41 25.80
N ASP A 440 -25.37 -14.90 24.59
CA ASP A 440 -25.69 -16.30 24.28
C ASP A 440 -24.60 -17.24 24.81
N PHE A 441 -23.34 -16.96 24.54
CA PHE A 441 -22.20 -17.68 25.12
C PHE A 441 -22.31 -17.76 26.64
N LYS A 442 -22.44 -16.62 27.35
CA LYS A 442 -22.50 -16.56 28.80
C LYS A 442 -23.70 -17.29 29.40
N SER A 443 -24.82 -17.39 28.67
CA SER A 443 -26.00 -18.11 29.10
C SER A 443 -25.94 -19.62 28.94
N THR A 444 -25.13 -20.07 27.92
CA THR A 444 -25.10 -21.48 27.51
C THR A 444 -23.88 -22.23 28.04
N ILE A 445 -22.79 -21.51 28.35
CA ILE A 445 -21.54 -22.14 28.78
C ILE A 445 -21.68 -22.82 30.15
N SER A 446 -21.21 -24.05 30.21
CA SER A 446 -21.14 -24.85 31.45
C SER A 446 -19.75 -24.85 32.08
N ASN A 447 -18.70 -24.62 31.31
CA ASN A 447 -17.33 -24.56 31.78
C ASN A 447 -16.90 -23.11 32.06
N PRO A 448 -16.67 -22.76 33.37
CA PRO A 448 -16.30 -21.39 33.72
C PRO A 448 -14.93 -20.92 33.24
N GLN A 449 -14.10 -21.83 32.70
CA GLN A 449 -12.79 -21.50 32.12
C GLN A 449 -12.87 -21.16 30.63
N SER A 450 -14.01 -21.38 30.01
CA SER A 450 -14.17 -21.01 28.60
C SER A 450 -14.31 -19.50 28.44
N THR A 451 -13.73 -18.99 27.35
CA THR A 451 -13.67 -17.54 27.06
C THR A 451 -14.15 -17.25 25.65
N ILE A 452 -14.82 -16.11 25.49
CA ILE A 452 -15.21 -15.58 24.20
C ILE A 452 -14.43 -14.31 23.90
N SER A 453 -13.78 -14.27 22.74
CA SER A 453 -13.04 -13.11 22.25
C SER A 453 -13.65 -12.59 20.96
N LEU A 454 -13.68 -11.28 20.79
CA LEU A 454 -14.25 -10.64 19.60
C LEU A 454 -13.16 -10.10 18.68
N ALA A 455 -13.32 -10.35 17.39
CA ALA A 455 -12.39 -9.87 16.37
C ALA A 455 -12.62 -8.38 16.08
N THR A 456 -11.53 -7.61 16.06
CA THR A 456 -11.57 -6.24 15.55
C THR A 456 -11.58 -6.23 14.03
N PRO A 457 -12.04 -5.15 13.35
CA PRO A 457 -11.89 -5.03 11.90
C PRO A 457 -10.42 -5.21 11.48
N ARG A 458 -10.16 -5.79 10.31
CA ARG A 458 -8.79 -5.90 9.76
C ARG A 458 -8.20 -4.56 9.38
N ILE A 459 -9.06 -3.62 8.95
CA ILE A 459 -8.70 -2.24 8.61
C ILE A 459 -9.58 -1.33 9.45
N LEU A 460 -8.98 -0.31 10.06
CA LEU A 460 -9.68 0.73 10.79
C LEU A 460 -9.26 2.09 10.22
N LYS A 461 -10.20 2.82 9.64
CA LYS A 461 -9.99 4.14 9.08
C LYS A 461 -10.36 5.25 10.08
N PRO A 462 -9.88 6.50 9.86
CA PRO A 462 -10.38 7.65 10.59
C PRO A 462 -11.91 7.72 10.52
N GLY A 463 -12.57 7.90 11.68
CA GLY A 463 -14.02 7.92 11.79
C GLY A 463 -14.68 6.55 12.03
N GLU A 464 -13.94 5.43 11.97
CA GLU A 464 -14.46 4.08 12.17
C GLU A 464 -14.27 3.54 13.62
N ILE A 465 -13.78 4.35 14.54
CA ILE A 465 -13.57 3.97 15.95
C ILE A 465 -14.84 3.46 16.64
N GLY A 466 -16.01 3.83 16.11
CA GLY A 466 -17.30 3.31 16.57
C GLY A 466 -17.39 1.78 16.56
N TYR A 467 -16.68 1.09 15.68
CA TYR A 467 -16.65 -0.38 15.68
C TYR A 467 -15.96 -0.94 16.92
N LEU A 468 -14.89 -0.30 17.40
CA LEU A 468 -14.21 -0.72 18.62
C LEU A 468 -15.11 -0.51 19.85
N LYS A 469 -15.88 0.59 19.89
CA LYS A 469 -16.87 0.83 20.95
C LYS A 469 -18.00 -0.21 20.97
N LEU A 470 -18.42 -0.72 19.82
CA LEU A 470 -19.40 -1.82 19.76
C LEU A 470 -18.84 -3.10 20.39
N ILE A 471 -17.56 -3.38 20.16
CA ILE A 471 -16.86 -4.52 20.77
C ILE A 471 -16.77 -4.36 22.29
N GLU A 472 -16.37 -3.18 22.77
CA GLU A 472 -16.33 -2.89 24.23
C GLU A 472 -17.70 -3.05 24.90
N ASN A 473 -18.75 -2.51 24.27
CA ASN A 473 -20.12 -2.59 24.78
C ASN A 473 -20.68 -4.02 24.83
N ALA A 474 -20.10 -4.94 24.07
CA ALA A 474 -20.44 -6.36 24.13
C ALA A 474 -19.81 -7.05 25.34
N ALA A 475 -18.83 -6.45 26.01
CA ALA A 475 -18.14 -6.94 27.20
C ALA A 475 -17.60 -8.39 27.04
N PRO A 476 -16.76 -8.67 26.03
CA PRO A 476 -16.14 -9.97 25.85
C PRO A 476 -15.06 -10.25 26.90
N ASP A 477 -14.61 -11.51 26.99
CA ASP A 477 -13.51 -11.90 27.86
C ASP A 477 -12.14 -11.61 27.22
N GLY A 478 -12.09 -11.45 25.90
CA GLY A 478 -10.87 -11.16 25.15
C GLY A 478 -11.12 -10.45 23.82
N LEU A 479 -10.02 -10.04 23.18
CA LEU A 479 -9.99 -9.35 21.89
C LEU A 479 -9.05 -10.06 20.93
N LEU A 480 -9.49 -10.28 19.69
CA LEU A 480 -8.64 -10.69 18.58
C LEU A 480 -8.25 -9.44 17.77
N LEU A 481 -7.05 -8.93 18.01
CA LEU A 481 -6.59 -7.64 17.51
C LEU A 481 -5.94 -7.80 16.13
N ARG A 482 -6.45 -7.07 15.12
CA ARG A 482 -6.14 -7.29 13.72
C ARG A 482 -5.38 -6.18 13.02
N ASN A 483 -5.20 -5.02 13.66
CA ASN A 483 -4.51 -3.87 13.10
C ASN A 483 -3.85 -3.01 14.19
N LEU A 484 -2.88 -2.19 13.80
CA LEU A 484 -2.09 -1.36 14.72
C LEU A 484 -2.94 -0.31 15.45
N ALA A 485 -4.01 0.20 14.81
CA ALA A 485 -4.89 1.18 15.46
C ALA A 485 -5.69 0.54 16.60
N ALA A 486 -6.14 -0.71 16.45
CA ALA A 486 -6.77 -1.45 17.52
C ALA A 486 -5.78 -1.80 18.64
N LEU A 487 -4.53 -2.15 18.31
CA LEU A 487 -3.46 -2.35 19.31
C LEU A 487 -3.25 -1.09 20.13
N GLU A 488 -3.13 0.06 19.50
CA GLU A 488 -2.94 1.35 20.17
C GLU A 488 -4.17 1.72 21.03
N TYR A 489 -5.38 1.50 20.50
CA TYR A 489 -6.63 1.81 21.21
C TYR A 489 -6.78 1.00 22.51
N TYR A 490 -6.40 -0.28 22.50
CA TYR A 490 -6.54 -1.19 23.63
C TYR A 490 -5.25 -1.40 24.43
N LYS A 491 -4.17 -0.68 24.19
CA LYS A 491 -2.87 -0.91 24.83
C LYS A 491 -2.92 -0.86 26.36
N ASP A 492 -3.68 0.10 26.90
CA ASP A 492 -3.77 0.34 28.34
C ASP A 492 -4.82 -0.55 29.05
N ARG A 493 -5.55 -1.39 28.30
CA ARG A 493 -6.52 -2.34 28.84
C ARG A 493 -5.80 -3.61 29.31
N SER A 494 -5.49 -3.68 30.60
CA SER A 494 -4.89 -4.86 31.24
C SER A 494 -5.94 -5.82 31.83
N ASP A 495 -7.21 -5.43 31.82
CA ASP A 495 -8.35 -6.18 32.36
C ASP A 495 -8.96 -7.17 31.38
N ILE A 496 -8.53 -7.17 30.13
CA ILE A 496 -9.06 -8.00 29.04
C ILE A 496 -7.92 -8.74 28.31
N LYS A 497 -8.14 -10.00 27.98
CA LYS A 497 -7.19 -10.80 27.20
C LYS A 497 -7.02 -10.25 25.79
N LYS A 498 -5.76 -10.09 25.32
CA LYS A 498 -5.42 -9.52 24.03
C LYS A 498 -4.66 -10.52 23.19
N ILE A 499 -5.23 -10.92 22.07
CA ILE A 499 -4.65 -11.86 21.12
C ILE A 499 -4.35 -11.11 19.81
N GLY A 500 -3.09 -11.15 19.35
CA GLY A 500 -2.73 -10.62 18.04
C GLY A 500 -3.11 -11.60 16.93
N ASP A 501 -3.79 -11.12 15.88
CA ASP A 501 -4.16 -11.97 14.76
C ASP A 501 -3.10 -11.98 13.65
N PHE A 502 -3.19 -12.93 12.72
CA PHE A 502 -2.26 -13.14 11.60
C PHE A 502 -1.99 -11.87 10.78
N SER A 503 -2.97 -10.98 10.67
CA SER A 503 -2.89 -9.72 9.92
C SER A 503 -1.93 -8.68 10.51
N LEU A 504 -1.40 -8.92 11.71
CA LEU A 504 -0.27 -8.17 12.28
C LEU A 504 1.08 -8.58 11.68
N ASN A 505 1.11 -9.62 10.84
CA ASN A 505 2.29 -10.10 10.11
C ASN A 505 3.50 -10.43 10.99
N ALA A 506 3.29 -11.10 12.13
CA ALA A 506 4.37 -11.58 12.95
C ALA A 506 5.09 -12.75 12.27
N ALA A 507 6.14 -12.42 11.52
CA ALA A 507 6.90 -13.35 10.70
C ALA A 507 8.37 -13.52 11.14
N ASN A 508 8.79 -12.83 12.20
CA ASN A 508 10.15 -12.95 12.76
C ASN A 508 10.12 -12.64 14.27
N PRO A 509 11.14 -13.11 15.01
CA PRO A 509 11.16 -13.00 16.48
C PRO A 509 11.22 -11.55 16.99
N ILE A 510 11.85 -10.63 16.26
CA ILE A 510 11.95 -9.22 16.67
C ILE A 510 10.58 -8.53 16.58
N THR A 511 9.85 -8.76 15.49
CA THR A 511 8.49 -8.24 15.34
C THR A 511 7.55 -8.85 16.39
N ALA A 512 7.68 -10.16 16.65
CA ALA A 512 6.90 -10.82 17.68
C ALA A 512 7.16 -10.19 19.06
N ARG A 513 8.42 -9.99 19.44
CA ARG A 513 8.81 -9.33 20.68
C ARG A 513 8.23 -7.92 20.79
N LEU A 514 8.36 -7.13 19.72
CA LEU A 514 7.83 -5.77 19.69
C LEU A 514 6.32 -5.73 19.94
N LEU A 515 5.56 -6.62 19.29
CA LEU A 515 4.11 -6.69 19.46
C LEU A 515 3.72 -7.19 20.85
N MET A 516 4.38 -8.22 21.37
CA MET A 516 4.12 -8.78 22.69
C MET A 516 4.40 -7.75 23.80
N GLU A 517 5.56 -7.11 23.78
CA GLU A 517 6.00 -6.19 24.83
C GLU A 517 5.24 -4.85 24.78
N ASN A 518 5.05 -4.26 23.59
CA ASN A 518 4.45 -2.91 23.48
C ASN A 518 2.92 -2.90 23.58
N ALA A 519 2.25 -3.95 23.09
CA ALA A 519 0.80 -4.03 23.15
C ALA A 519 0.29 -4.87 24.33
N GLY A 520 1.19 -5.55 25.06
CA GLY A 520 0.85 -6.42 26.17
C GLY A 520 -0.08 -7.55 25.72
N LEU A 521 0.28 -8.23 24.62
CA LEU A 521 -0.46 -9.37 24.10
C LEU A 521 -0.24 -10.60 24.98
N ASP A 522 -1.26 -11.44 25.13
CA ASP A 522 -1.15 -12.75 25.76
C ASP A 522 -0.45 -13.75 24.83
N TYR A 523 -0.80 -13.72 23.54
CA TYR A 523 -0.13 -14.42 22.45
C TYR A 523 -0.54 -13.83 21.10
N LEU A 524 0.07 -14.31 20.02
CA LEU A 524 -0.22 -13.84 18.67
C LEU A 524 -0.21 -14.98 17.64
N THR A 525 -1.06 -14.87 16.63
CA THR A 525 -1.16 -15.82 15.54
C THR A 525 0.00 -15.61 14.57
N VAL A 526 0.66 -16.71 14.20
CA VAL A 526 1.72 -16.70 13.19
C VAL A 526 1.20 -16.20 11.85
N SER A 527 2.01 -15.42 11.11
CA SER A 527 1.64 -14.94 9.78
C SER A 527 1.34 -16.10 8.82
N TYR A 528 0.25 -15.97 8.06
CA TYR A 528 -0.16 -16.95 7.06
C TYR A 528 0.77 -17.05 5.84
N ASP A 529 1.70 -16.11 5.69
CA ASP A 529 2.67 -16.10 4.58
C ASP A 529 3.88 -17.03 4.82
N LEU A 530 4.03 -17.56 6.03
CA LEU A 530 5.13 -18.46 6.37
C LEU A 530 4.86 -19.89 5.94
N ASN A 531 5.87 -20.55 5.37
CA ASN A 531 5.87 -22.01 5.22
C ASN A 531 6.31 -22.69 6.53
N ILE A 532 6.17 -24.01 6.58
CA ILE A 532 6.42 -24.74 7.82
C ILE A 532 7.87 -24.63 8.31
N GLY A 533 8.86 -24.61 7.40
CA GLY A 533 10.27 -24.40 7.76
C GLY A 533 10.46 -23.03 8.45
N GLN A 534 9.88 -21.98 7.90
CA GLN A 534 9.94 -20.64 8.46
C GLN A 534 9.19 -20.53 9.82
N VAL A 535 8.06 -21.21 9.95
CA VAL A 535 7.36 -21.32 11.25
C VAL A 535 8.23 -22.01 12.29
N MET A 536 8.86 -23.12 11.93
CA MET A 536 9.76 -23.84 12.84
C MET A 536 10.98 -23.00 13.25
N ASP A 537 11.53 -22.20 12.34
CA ASP A 537 12.63 -21.27 12.63
C ASP A 537 12.18 -20.16 13.58
N LEU A 538 11.01 -19.58 13.36
CA LEU A 538 10.42 -18.58 14.27
C LEU A 538 10.26 -19.14 15.69
N LEU A 539 9.73 -20.37 15.82
CA LEU A 539 9.50 -21.02 17.11
C LEU A 539 10.80 -21.44 17.82
N ARG A 540 11.94 -21.55 17.12
CA ARG A 540 13.27 -21.79 17.72
C ARG A 540 13.91 -20.52 18.27
N GLU A 541 13.57 -19.38 17.70
CA GLU A 541 14.20 -18.08 18.00
C GLU A 541 13.30 -17.15 18.85
N ALA A 542 12.09 -17.60 19.20
CA ALA A 542 11.19 -16.90 20.10
C ALA A 542 10.43 -17.90 20.98
N PRO A 543 9.93 -17.51 22.18
CA PRO A 543 9.19 -18.40 23.06
C PRO A 543 7.95 -19.00 22.34
N PRO A 544 7.85 -20.34 22.17
CA PRO A 544 6.72 -20.94 21.47
C PRO A 544 5.35 -20.66 22.09
N GLU A 545 5.30 -20.41 23.41
CA GLU A 545 4.10 -20.00 24.14
C GLU A 545 3.53 -18.66 23.73
N TRP A 546 4.32 -17.83 23.04
CA TRP A 546 3.84 -16.58 22.48
C TRP A 546 2.96 -16.77 21.24
N PHE A 547 2.94 -17.97 20.68
CA PHE A 547 2.31 -18.17 19.38
C PHE A 547 1.10 -19.08 19.41
N GLU A 548 0.19 -18.78 18.49
CA GLU A 548 -0.91 -19.63 18.06
C GLU A 548 -0.75 -19.91 16.56
N LEU A 549 -0.97 -21.15 16.13
CA LEU A 549 -0.96 -21.52 14.72
C LEU A 549 -2.34 -21.99 14.26
N THR A 550 -2.82 -21.47 13.14
CA THR A 550 -4.06 -21.95 12.52
C THR A 550 -3.82 -23.26 11.79
N LEU A 551 -4.42 -24.35 12.32
CA LEU A 551 -4.34 -25.69 11.73
C LEU A 551 -5.34 -25.92 10.60
N HIS A 552 -6.51 -25.26 10.67
CA HIS A 552 -7.57 -25.41 9.67
C HIS A 552 -8.17 -24.07 9.31
N GLN A 553 -8.24 -23.77 8.01
CA GLN A 553 -8.87 -22.55 7.52
C GLN A 553 -9.13 -22.60 6.01
N HIS A 554 -10.08 -21.82 5.54
CA HIS A 554 -10.10 -21.36 4.17
C HIS A 554 -9.24 -20.10 4.08
N MET A 555 -8.16 -20.17 3.28
CA MET A 555 -7.20 -19.06 3.20
C MET A 555 -7.87 -17.80 2.63
N PRO A 556 -7.80 -16.64 3.30
CA PRO A 556 -8.26 -15.37 2.75
C PRO A 556 -7.32 -14.93 1.63
N MET A 557 -7.79 -15.00 0.38
CA MET A 557 -7.00 -14.64 -0.80
C MET A 557 -6.97 -13.14 -1.05
N PHE A 558 -8.09 -12.46 -0.81
CA PHE A 558 -8.23 -11.00 -0.98
C PHE A 558 -9.09 -10.44 0.14
N HIS A 559 -8.65 -9.32 0.71
CA HIS A 559 -9.47 -8.46 1.55
C HIS A 559 -9.55 -7.09 0.89
N MET A 560 -10.75 -6.64 0.55
CA MET A 560 -10.97 -5.54 -0.38
C MET A 560 -11.83 -4.45 0.24
N GLU A 561 -11.47 -3.21 -0.03
CA GLU A 561 -12.33 -2.03 0.21
C GLU A 561 -13.50 -1.94 -0.78
N HIS A 562 -13.51 -2.75 -1.81
CA HIS A 562 -14.53 -2.82 -2.84
C HIS A 562 -15.64 -3.78 -2.44
N CYS A 563 -16.89 -3.34 -2.53
CA CYS A 563 -18.06 -4.17 -2.22
C CYS A 563 -18.69 -4.76 -3.50
N VAL A 564 -18.38 -6.01 -3.77
CA VAL A 564 -18.93 -6.77 -4.92
C VAL A 564 -20.47 -6.88 -4.84
N PHE A 565 -21.01 -7.04 -3.62
CA PHE A 565 -22.46 -7.07 -3.43
C PHE A 565 -23.14 -5.77 -3.85
N CYS A 566 -22.55 -4.62 -3.46
CA CYS A 566 -23.08 -3.31 -3.85
C CYS A 566 -23.04 -3.11 -5.37
N VAL A 567 -21.92 -3.45 -6.00
CA VAL A 567 -21.71 -3.21 -7.43
C VAL A 567 -22.62 -4.03 -8.32
N PHE A 568 -22.78 -5.32 -8.00
CA PHE A 568 -23.39 -6.28 -8.94
C PHE A 568 -24.76 -6.79 -8.51
N LEU A 569 -25.20 -6.49 -7.30
CA LEU A 569 -26.48 -6.95 -6.76
C LEU A 569 -27.35 -5.79 -6.24
N SER A 570 -27.01 -4.54 -6.54
CA SER A 570 -27.81 -3.37 -6.19
C SER A 570 -27.71 -2.26 -7.24
N GLU A 571 -28.60 -1.30 -7.16
CA GLU A 571 -28.58 -0.05 -7.94
C GLU A 571 -27.90 1.09 -7.16
N GLY A 572 -27.49 0.83 -5.91
CA GLY A 572 -26.86 1.83 -5.04
C GLY A 572 -25.36 1.97 -5.26
N THR A 573 -24.79 2.98 -4.63
CA THR A 573 -23.34 3.30 -4.74
C THR A 573 -22.56 3.05 -3.47
N THR A 574 -23.24 3.03 -2.30
CA THR A 574 -22.64 2.87 -0.97
C THR A 574 -23.57 2.10 -0.03
N TYR A 575 -23.13 1.86 1.20
CA TYR A 575 -23.96 1.23 2.24
C TYR A 575 -25.23 2.02 2.58
N LYS A 576 -25.31 3.29 2.20
CA LYS A 576 -26.47 4.14 2.49
C LYS A 576 -27.66 3.85 1.59
N ASP A 577 -27.39 3.38 0.37
CA ASP A 577 -28.38 3.25 -0.71
C ASP A 577 -28.41 1.86 -1.39
N CYS A 578 -27.47 0.96 -1.08
CA CYS A 578 -27.38 -0.36 -1.72
C CYS A 578 -28.46 -1.36 -1.28
N GLY A 579 -29.24 -1.08 -0.23
CA GLY A 579 -30.25 -1.99 0.30
C GLY A 579 -29.72 -3.29 0.89
N ARG A 580 -28.42 -3.35 1.18
CA ARG A 580 -27.67 -4.46 1.85
C ARG A 580 -27.92 -5.84 1.24
N PRO A 581 -27.58 -6.06 -0.03
CA PRO A 581 -27.73 -7.37 -0.64
C PRO A 581 -26.83 -8.44 0.01
N CYS A 582 -25.76 -8.05 0.71
CA CYS A 582 -24.92 -8.97 1.49
C CYS A 582 -25.66 -9.70 2.61
N GLU A 583 -26.68 -9.09 3.22
CA GLU A 583 -27.53 -9.74 4.23
C GLU A 583 -28.49 -10.79 3.65
N LYS A 584 -28.71 -10.82 2.32
CA LYS A 584 -29.70 -11.63 1.63
C LYS A 584 -29.12 -12.70 0.72
N HIS A 585 -27.88 -12.53 0.28
CA HIS A 585 -27.28 -13.36 -0.75
C HIS A 585 -25.95 -13.97 -0.30
N VAL A 586 -25.83 -15.27 -0.52
CA VAL A 586 -24.57 -16.01 -0.42
C VAL A 586 -23.89 -15.97 -1.78
N VAL A 587 -22.69 -15.41 -1.87
CA VAL A 587 -21.98 -15.20 -3.13
C VAL A 587 -20.71 -16.04 -3.20
N HIS A 588 -20.52 -16.70 -4.34
CA HIS A 588 -19.29 -17.40 -4.68
C HIS A 588 -18.75 -16.87 -6.01
N LEU A 589 -17.46 -16.69 -6.10
CA LEU A 589 -16.76 -16.42 -7.35
C LEU A 589 -16.28 -17.75 -7.94
N ARG A 590 -16.52 -17.96 -9.24
CA ARG A 590 -16.03 -19.12 -9.97
C ARG A 590 -14.74 -18.76 -10.69
N ASP A 591 -13.69 -19.52 -10.47
CA ASP A 591 -12.43 -19.36 -11.18
C ASP A 591 -12.45 -19.98 -12.58
N ARG A 592 -11.33 -19.94 -13.32
CA ARG A 592 -11.23 -20.44 -14.68
C ARG A 592 -11.36 -21.95 -14.79
N VAL A 593 -11.05 -22.68 -13.71
CA VAL A 593 -11.16 -24.16 -13.67
C VAL A 593 -12.50 -24.61 -13.10
N GLY A 594 -13.39 -23.66 -12.78
CA GLY A 594 -14.74 -23.93 -12.28
C GLY A 594 -14.83 -24.04 -10.76
N GLN A 595 -13.73 -23.82 -10.01
CA GLN A 595 -13.73 -23.86 -8.56
C GLN A 595 -14.48 -22.64 -7.99
N LEU A 596 -15.31 -22.89 -6.98
CA LEU A 596 -16.06 -21.88 -6.28
C LEU A 596 -15.28 -21.36 -5.07
N HIS A 597 -15.21 -20.04 -4.93
CA HIS A 597 -14.55 -19.33 -3.86
C HIS A 597 -15.56 -18.47 -3.12
N ARG A 598 -15.70 -18.67 -1.81
CA ARG A 598 -16.63 -17.91 -0.97
C ARG A 598 -16.25 -16.44 -0.91
N LEU A 599 -17.17 -15.57 -1.27
CA LEU A 599 -17.05 -14.13 -1.01
C LEU A 599 -17.92 -13.78 0.20
N GLN A 600 -17.31 -13.23 1.23
CA GLN A 600 -17.99 -12.80 2.45
C GLN A 600 -17.89 -11.29 2.59
N ALA A 601 -18.98 -10.65 2.97
CA ALA A 601 -18.96 -9.25 3.37
C ALA A 601 -18.28 -9.11 4.74
N ASP A 602 -17.71 -7.95 4.99
CA ASP A 602 -16.99 -7.63 6.21
C ASP A 602 -17.32 -6.18 6.63
N VAL A 603 -16.92 -5.83 7.84
CA VAL A 603 -17.13 -4.53 8.46
C VAL A 603 -16.70 -3.40 7.51
N GLY A 604 -17.53 -2.34 7.42
CA GLY A 604 -17.24 -1.17 6.59
C GLY A 604 -17.44 -1.38 5.10
N CYS A 605 -18.32 -2.30 4.70
CA CYS A 605 -18.56 -2.67 3.29
C CYS A 605 -17.32 -3.24 2.58
N ARG A 606 -16.41 -3.81 3.33
CA ARG A 606 -15.28 -4.57 2.79
C ARG A 606 -15.72 -5.98 2.44
N ASN A 607 -15.00 -6.62 1.54
CA ASN A 607 -15.26 -8.01 1.19
C ASN A 607 -13.99 -8.84 1.31
N THR A 608 -14.14 -10.06 1.81
CA THR A 608 -13.06 -11.05 1.85
C THR A 608 -13.41 -12.21 0.92
N LEU A 609 -12.49 -12.53 0.00
CA LEU A 609 -12.59 -13.73 -0.83
C LEU A 609 -11.74 -14.82 -0.21
N PHE A 610 -12.35 -15.95 0.08
CA PHE A 610 -11.69 -17.13 0.64
C PHE A 610 -11.44 -18.20 -0.42
N ASN A 611 -10.33 -18.92 -0.30
CA ASN A 611 -10.06 -20.07 -1.14
C ASN A 611 -11.17 -21.11 -0.95
N GLY A 612 -11.70 -21.65 -2.05
CA GLY A 612 -12.71 -22.70 -1.99
C GLY A 612 -12.18 -24.04 -1.46
N LYS A 613 -10.86 -24.20 -1.33
CA LYS A 613 -10.22 -25.38 -0.77
C LYS A 613 -9.63 -25.06 0.59
N ALA A 614 -10.02 -25.81 1.61
CA ALA A 614 -9.50 -25.62 2.96
C ALA A 614 -8.00 -25.98 3.05
N GLN A 615 -7.27 -25.25 3.88
CA GLN A 615 -5.90 -25.55 4.25
C GLN A 615 -5.89 -26.30 5.58
N THR A 616 -5.03 -27.32 5.71
CA THR A 616 -4.78 -28.00 6.99
C THR A 616 -3.29 -28.16 7.26
N GLY A 617 -2.87 -27.88 8.49
CA GLY A 617 -1.54 -28.10 9.01
C GLY A 617 -1.41 -29.39 9.84
N ALA A 618 -2.42 -30.26 9.82
CA ALA A 618 -2.47 -31.46 10.68
C ALA A 618 -1.23 -32.34 10.58
N ARG A 619 -0.65 -32.45 9.38
CA ARG A 619 0.58 -33.26 9.14
C ARG A 619 1.78 -32.77 9.97
N TYR A 620 1.83 -31.49 10.29
CA TYR A 620 2.94 -30.86 11.01
C TYR A 620 2.70 -30.79 12.52
N PHE A 621 1.54 -31.22 13.01
CA PHE A 621 1.13 -31.07 14.41
C PHE A 621 2.17 -31.62 15.39
N GLU A 622 2.64 -32.86 15.20
CA GLU A 622 3.61 -33.48 16.14
C GLU A 622 4.95 -32.76 16.15
N SER A 623 5.42 -32.28 15.01
CA SER A 623 6.65 -31.50 14.93
C SER A 623 6.52 -30.15 15.65
N LEU A 624 5.38 -29.46 15.48
CA LEU A 624 5.07 -28.22 16.14
C LEU A 624 4.94 -28.40 17.66
N ARG A 625 4.24 -29.45 18.09
CA ARG A 625 4.11 -29.80 19.51
C ARG A 625 5.45 -30.09 20.15
N SER A 626 6.34 -30.81 19.45
CA SER A 626 7.66 -31.18 19.93
C SER A 626 8.58 -29.99 20.16
N ILE A 627 8.44 -28.90 19.39
CA ILE A 627 9.21 -27.67 19.56
C ILE A 627 8.65 -26.76 20.68
N GLY A 628 7.46 -27.10 21.21
CA GLY A 628 6.86 -26.38 22.34
C GLY A 628 5.59 -25.59 22.01
N LEU A 629 5.10 -25.58 20.76
CA LEU A 629 3.86 -24.90 20.43
C LEU A 629 2.66 -25.62 21.10
N ARG A 630 1.77 -24.83 21.70
CA ARG A 630 0.60 -25.36 22.42
C ARG A 630 -0.72 -24.80 21.98
N ASN A 631 -0.77 -23.62 21.38
CA ASN A 631 -2.01 -22.98 20.97
C ASN A 631 -2.26 -23.25 19.47
N PHE A 632 -3.39 -23.84 19.17
CA PHE A 632 -3.80 -24.21 17.81
C PHE A 632 -5.20 -23.68 17.55
N ARG A 633 -5.47 -23.25 16.30
CA ARG A 633 -6.74 -22.66 15.89
C ARG A 633 -7.38 -23.44 14.75
N VAL A 634 -8.70 -23.58 14.79
CA VAL A 634 -9.58 -23.95 13.67
C VAL A 634 -10.41 -22.73 13.31
N GLU A 635 -10.42 -22.34 12.05
CA GLU A 635 -11.28 -21.28 11.51
C GLU A 635 -12.37 -21.88 10.64
N LEU A 636 -13.62 -21.66 11.02
CA LEU A 636 -14.80 -22.05 10.28
C LEU A 636 -15.19 -20.94 9.29
N LEU A 637 -15.77 -21.31 8.15
CA LEU A 637 -16.21 -20.36 7.11
C LEU A 637 -17.70 -20.49 6.81
N ASP A 638 -18.11 -21.52 6.09
CA ASP A 638 -19.48 -21.77 5.61
C ASP A 638 -20.10 -23.04 6.20
N GLU A 639 -19.40 -23.72 7.11
CA GLU A 639 -19.85 -24.96 7.70
C GLU A 639 -21.14 -24.74 8.48
N ASP A 640 -22.12 -25.62 8.26
CA ASP A 640 -23.30 -25.74 9.11
C ASP A 640 -22.94 -26.31 10.49
N ALA A 641 -23.87 -26.26 11.44
CA ALA A 641 -23.64 -26.69 12.81
C ALA A 641 -23.09 -28.13 12.89
N THR A 642 -23.57 -29.06 12.05
CA THR A 642 -23.17 -30.47 12.07
C THR A 642 -21.75 -30.65 11.54
N THR A 643 -21.43 -30.00 10.41
CA THR A 643 -20.10 -30.01 9.81
C THR A 643 -19.10 -29.32 10.71
N ALA A 644 -19.46 -28.16 11.30
CA ALA A 644 -18.65 -27.44 12.28
C ALA A 644 -18.28 -28.31 13.48
N ALA A 645 -19.28 -28.93 14.12
CA ALA A 645 -19.07 -29.83 15.27
C ALA A 645 -18.15 -31.00 14.91
N THR A 646 -18.34 -31.59 13.72
CA THR A 646 -17.52 -32.72 13.26
C THR A 646 -16.09 -32.31 12.98
N THR A 647 -15.87 -31.13 12.39
CA THR A 647 -14.56 -30.55 12.13
C THR A 647 -13.85 -30.28 13.47
N ILE A 648 -14.51 -29.59 14.40
CA ILE A 648 -13.95 -29.29 15.73
C ILE A 648 -13.51 -30.58 16.44
N ARG A 649 -14.38 -31.59 16.53
CA ARG A 649 -14.06 -32.87 17.18
C ARG A 649 -12.87 -33.57 16.53
N SER A 650 -12.78 -33.53 15.20
CA SER A 650 -11.65 -34.14 14.49
C SER A 650 -10.30 -33.55 14.90
N TYR A 651 -10.24 -32.22 15.10
CA TYR A 651 -9.05 -31.57 15.60
C TYR A 651 -8.82 -31.77 17.10
N GLN A 652 -9.89 -31.87 17.90
CA GLN A 652 -9.76 -32.25 19.32
C GLN A 652 -9.16 -33.65 19.47
N ASP A 653 -9.62 -34.63 18.67
CA ASP A 653 -9.06 -36.00 18.65
C ASP A 653 -7.58 -36.01 18.24
N LEU A 654 -7.16 -35.13 17.31
CA LEU A 654 -5.74 -34.99 16.95
C LEU A 654 -4.94 -34.43 18.13
N LEU A 655 -5.42 -33.39 18.80
CA LEU A 655 -4.72 -32.72 19.88
C LEU A 655 -4.62 -33.62 21.12
N SER A 656 -5.65 -34.46 21.41
CA SER A 656 -5.66 -35.42 22.49
C SER A 656 -4.84 -36.70 22.22
N GLY A 657 -4.50 -36.94 20.93
CA GLY A 657 -3.83 -38.17 20.49
C GLY A 657 -4.77 -39.33 20.26
N GLU A 658 -6.08 -39.12 20.27
CA GLU A 658 -7.07 -40.13 19.92
C GLU A 658 -7.11 -40.43 18.41
N SER A 659 -6.60 -39.52 17.60
CA SER A 659 -6.42 -39.67 16.16
C SER A 659 -5.06 -39.11 15.73
N ASP A 660 -4.50 -39.72 14.69
CA ASP A 660 -3.32 -39.15 14.03
C ASP A 660 -3.67 -38.21 12.87
N ALA A 661 -2.67 -37.60 12.27
CA ALA A 661 -2.85 -36.70 11.14
C ALA A 661 -3.49 -37.40 9.92
N PHE A 662 -3.22 -38.68 9.69
CA PHE A 662 -3.80 -39.43 8.58
C PHE A 662 -5.29 -39.69 8.79
N GLY A 663 -5.68 -40.09 9.99
CA GLY A 663 -7.07 -40.29 10.38
C GLY A 663 -7.89 -39.00 10.29
N LEU A 664 -7.32 -37.89 10.74
CA LEU A 664 -7.91 -36.56 10.61
C LEU A 664 -8.08 -36.17 9.13
N LEU A 665 -7.03 -36.30 8.30
CA LEU A 665 -7.09 -35.95 6.88
C LEU A 665 -8.19 -36.70 6.14
N ASN A 666 -8.36 -37.98 6.39
CA ASN A 666 -9.46 -38.79 5.78
C ASN A 666 -10.82 -38.23 6.18
N ARG A 667 -11.04 -37.88 7.44
CA ARG A 667 -12.31 -37.29 7.91
C ARG A 667 -12.59 -35.93 7.31
N VAL A 668 -11.61 -35.00 7.36
CA VAL A 668 -11.79 -33.64 6.86
C VAL A 668 -11.89 -33.61 5.33
N GLN A 669 -11.16 -34.46 4.60
CA GLN A 669 -11.35 -34.61 3.13
C GLN A 669 -12.75 -35.08 2.74
N ALA A 670 -13.39 -35.88 3.57
CA ALA A 670 -14.77 -36.33 3.31
C ALA A 670 -15.80 -35.20 3.56
N LEU A 671 -15.51 -34.27 4.45
CA LEU A 671 -16.34 -33.10 4.77
C LEU A 671 -16.17 -31.97 3.73
N GLU A 672 -14.97 -31.77 3.29
CA GLU A 672 -14.61 -30.69 2.34
C GLU A 672 -14.90 -31.12 0.89
N LYS A 673 -15.86 -30.47 0.25
CA LYS A 673 -16.30 -30.79 -1.14
C LYS A 673 -15.14 -30.79 -2.16
N LEU A 674 -14.13 -29.95 -1.95
CA LEU A 674 -12.96 -29.80 -2.84
C LEU A 674 -11.69 -30.47 -2.27
N GLY A 675 -11.82 -31.16 -1.12
CA GLY A 675 -10.72 -31.71 -0.35
C GLY A 675 -9.90 -30.63 0.34
N VAL A 676 -8.80 -31.03 0.98
CA VAL A 676 -7.89 -30.14 1.72
C VAL A 676 -6.52 -30.01 1.06
N THR A 677 -5.77 -28.97 1.43
CA THR A 677 -4.40 -28.69 0.96
C THR A 677 -3.52 -28.29 2.15
N GLU A 678 -2.22 -28.40 2.01
CA GLU A 678 -1.27 -27.82 2.96
C GLU A 678 -1.11 -26.30 2.76
N GLY A 679 -1.55 -25.77 1.61
CA GLY A 679 -1.58 -24.35 1.30
C GLY A 679 -0.22 -23.69 1.42
N THR A 680 -0.13 -22.59 2.17
CA THR A 680 1.11 -21.83 2.41
C THR A 680 2.09 -22.56 3.32
N LEU A 681 1.64 -23.53 4.12
CA LEU A 681 2.53 -24.32 4.99
C LEU A 681 3.42 -25.28 4.20
N LEU A 682 3.09 -25.58 2.92
CA LEU A 682 3.92 -26.44 2.11
C LEU A 682 5.31 -25.82 1.90
N GLU A 683 6.34 -26.58 2.21
CA GLU A 683 7.73 -26.24 1.90
C GLU A 683 7.96 -26.40 0.39
N LYS A 684 8.39 -25.34 -0.30
CA LYS A 684 8.64 -25.33 -1.76
C LYS A 684 10.09 -25.67 -2.06
#